data_9910783301415a99e7982cc63336c8b2
#
_entry.id   9910783301415a99e7982cc63336c8b2
#
_cell.length_a   1.000
_cell.length_b   1.000
_cell.length_c   1.000
_cell.angle_alpha   90.00
_cell.angle_beta   90.00
_cell.angle_gamma   90.00
#
_symmetry.space_group_name_H-M   'P 1'
#
loop_
_entity.id
_entity.type
_entity.pdbx_description
1 polymer ?
#
loop_
_entity_poly.entity_id
_entity_poly.type
_entity_poly.pdbx_seq_one_letter_code
_entity_poly.pdbx_strand_id
1 'polypeptide(L)'
;GLKERLIVAASLSDIVLLAAWSNMANVKESIAKNSMAKARDVANRAHDHKDLIKKFIREYESELCNDLKYGRRKYMAMLQRAVNNRLGTVVIDLDDVEQFCKKEILEPDMDMGESRGQLQQSIEVLVSSIEGNVTRYHNFFYEVCDAEQPARDESYRAEGAARARDAVQHWRERLANQEGAGGLDKNMDVPSKLKNPWDVRFKPRTSGKAMPMRQIRAEAVGSLIQLDCLVVGVSQVKPKVEIVTYHCETCGSEIFQSVEGEHYTPPKECPSTKCRENKQSGNLRCNIRTCSFTRHQEVKVQELSEHVPAGGVPRSLSVLVQGDLTRQVLPGDAVTLTGVYYPHQLPYFMKLRQQSLTTQQMYIEAHHIHKHKKGYSETAADEDAMEHKITEALSGGSLYEAASKSIAPEIFGHQDLKKALLLVLIGSNTKQMKDGLKIRGDIHTLMMGDPGVAKSQLLKQVCAIAPRSVYTTGKGSSGAGLTASVNRDNATGEVSLEGGSLVLADMGVCCIDEFDKMDEGDRTAIHEVMEQQTISIAKAGITTSLNCRTTILAAANPVYGRYNPYKSPVENIDLPAALLSRFDLVFLLLDTVDCDKDKQLAQHVTTVHSAYEKKQETDAAEVGNADVLGLGFKPFDHKFMRAYVRKARSFEPVLDESLITDICDAYVSIRDDEKREGLESKKSYTTPRTLLAIMRLSQAHARARFSNRVERQDFDEAMRLMKASKESIELSAPARRGQNPLDVVYEILADLSRREAAQKADGWIDLAHVVSMAGHKALTRELVLEAIDSWQSLSIILMNPEKTMVQFLVPPGP
;
A
#
# COMPACT_ATOMS: atom_id res chain seq x y z
N GLY A 1 -87.06 20.87 30.12
CA GLY A 1 -86.80 19.94 28.99
C GLY A 1 -85.38 20.02 28.38
N LEU A 2 -84.89 21.21 28.11
CA LEU A 2 -83.60 21.40 27.47
C LEU A 2 -82.46 21.46 28.52
N LYS A 3 -82.71 21.96 29.75
CA LYS A 3 -81.74 22.01 30.81
C LYS A 3 -81.40 20.65 31.41
N GLU A 4 -82.37 19.73 31.53
CA GLU A 4 -82.18 18.39 32.00
C GLU A 4 -81.41 17.48 31.06
N ARG A 5 -81.58 17.69 29.74
CA ARG A 5 -80.79 16.97 28.72
C ARG A 5 -79.35 17.44 28.66
N LEU A 6 -79.02 18.70 28.96
CA LEU A 6 -77.69 19.22 29.06
C LEU A 6 -76.95 18.76 30.31
N ILE A 7 -77.63 18.57 31.44
CA ILE A 7 -77.05 18.07 32.70
C ILE A 7 -76.71 16.55 32.56
N VAL A 8 -77.60 15.77 31.89
CA VAL A 8 -77.33 14.35 31.63
C VAL A 8 -76.22 14.14 30.58
N ALA A 9 -76.16 15.03 29.58
CA ALA A 9 -75.09 14.99 28.58
C ALA A 9 -73.72 15.40 29.15
N ALA A 10 -73.71 16.38 30.08
CA ALA A 10 -72.45 16.73 30.77
C ALA A 10 -71.95 15.62 31.71
N SER A 11 -72.83 14.92 32.41
CA SER A 11 -72.46 13.83 33.30
C SER A 11 -71.96 12.58 32.54
N LEU A 12 -72.53 12.30 31.36
CA LEU A 12 -72.09 11.18 30.52
C LEU A 12 -70.74 11.48 29.87
N SER A 13 -70.45 12.71 29.45
CA SER A 13 -69.14 13.09 28.94
C SER A 13 -68.06 13.04 29.99
N ASP A 14 -68.40 13.44 31.24
CA ASP A 14 -67.45 13.34 32.37
C ASP A 14 -67.17 11.90 32.76
N ILE A 15 -68.18 11.01 32.76
CA ILE A 15 -68.02 9.56 33.05
C ILE A 15 -67.19 8.90 31.97
N VAL A 16 -67.38 9.26 30.67
CA VAL A 16 -66.61 8.72 29.56
C VAL A 16 -65.17 9.26 29.63
N LEU A 17 -64.96 10.52 29.99
CA LEU A 17 -63.62 11.09 30.19
C LEU A 17 -62.91 10.45 31.40
N LEU A 18 -63.58 10.21 32.50
CA LEU A 18 -63.05 9.53 33.65
C LEU A 18 -62.72 8.07 33.37
N ALA A 19 -63.57 7.37 32.62
CA ALA A 19 -63.27 6.01 32.16
C ALA A 19 -62.11 5.96 31.15
N ALA A 20 -62.00 6.90 30.22
CA ALA A 20 -60.84 7.02 29.34
C ALA A 20 -59.54 7.37 30.09
N TRP A 21 -59.63 8.24 31.14
CA TRP A 21 -58.49 8.53 32.01
C TRP A 21 -58.07 7.36 32.83
N SER A 22 -59.01 6.58 33.43
CA SER A 22 -58.74 5.36 34.14
C SER A 22 -58.12 4.29 33.22
N ASN A 23 -58.62 4.13 32.00
CA ASN A 23 -58.03 3.24 31.06
C ASN A 23 -56.62 3.68 30.60
N MET A 24 -56.39 4.98 30.37
CA MET A 24 -55.08 5.51 30.10
C MET A 24 -54.11 5.37 31.28
N ALA A 25 -54.57 5.50 32.51
CA ALA A 25 -53.77 5.26 33.69
C ALA A 25 -53.38 3.79 33.82
N ASN A 26 -54.32 2.86 33.57
CA ASN A 26 -54.09 1.42 33.59
C ASN A 26 -53.14 1.00 32.45
N VAL A 27 -53.25 1.59 31.23
CA VAL A 27 -52.34 1.35 30.11
C VAL A 27 -50.95 1.89 30.44
N LYS A 28 -50.84 3.08 31.04
CA LYS A 28 -49.53 3.62 31.47
C LYS A 28 -48.89 2.73 32.54
N GLU A 29 -49.67 2.25 33.50
CA GLU A 29 -49.17 1.35 34.55
C GLU A 29 -48.77 -0.03 33.99
N SER A 30 -49.51 -0.56 33.02
CA SER A 30 -49.19 -1.79 32.30
C SER A 30 -47.90 -1.59 31.44
N ILE A 31 -47.76 -0.47 30.76
CA ILE A 31 -46.53 -0.14 29.99
C ILE A 31 -45.35 0.03 30.97
N ALA A 32 -45.54 0.68 32.11
CA ALA A 32 -44.49 0.83 33.11
C ALA A 32 -44.08 -0.51 33.73
N LYS A 33 -45.05 -1.40 34.04
CA LYS A 33 -44.79 -2.75 34.55
C LYS A 33 -44.07 -3.60 33.50
N ASN A 34 -44.49 -3.55 32.23
CA ASN A 34 -43.82 -4.26 31.14
C ASN A 34 -42.40 -3.71 30.85
N SER A 35 -42.20 -2.38 30.96
CA SER A 35 -40.87 -1.78 30.84
C SER A 35 -39.96 -2.15 32.02
N MET A 36 -40.49 -2.24 33.24
CA MET A 36 -39.74 -2.69 34.41
C MET A 36 -39.42 -4.18 34.36
N ALA A 37 -40.34 -5.01 33.87
CA ALA A 37 -40.08 -6.44 33.64
C ALA A 37 -38.99 -6.64 32.61
N LYS A 38 -39.08 -5.97 31.44
CA LYS A 38 -38.03 -5.99 30.42
C LYS A 38 -36.68 -5.46 30.94
N ALA A 39 -36.70 -4.44 31.78
CA ALA A 39 -35.47 -3.93 32.39
C ALA A 39 -34.83 -4.94 33.35
N ARG A 40 -35.64 -5.68 34.12
CA ARG A 40 -35.17 -6.77 35.01
C ARG A 40 -34.60 -7.93 34.19
N ASP A 41 -35.27 -8.34 33.11
CA ASP A 41 -34.79 -9.40 32.23
C ASP A 41 -33.45 -9.00 31.55
N VAL A 42 -33.33 -7.75 31.13
CA VAL A 42 -32.07 -7.21 30.59
C VAL A 42 -30.98 -7.15 31.64
N ALA A 43 -31.32 -6.82 32.90
CA ALA A 43 -30.36 -6.81 34.00
C ALA A 43 -29.91 -8.23 34.39
N ASN A 44 -30.82 -9.20 34.43
CA ASN A 44 -30.48 -10.61 34.70
C ASN A 44 -29.59 -11.20 33.60
N ARG A 45 -29.95 -10.98 32.34
CA ARG A 45 -29.09 -11.40 31.18
C ARG A 45 -27.72 -10.75 31.23
N ALA A 46 -27.63 -9.52 31.69
CA ALA A 46 -26.33 -8.84 31.81
C ALA A 46 -25.44 -9.47 32.87
N HIS A 47 -26.03 -9.97 33.97
CA HIS A 47 -25.31 -10.69 35.02
C HIS A 47 -24.83 -12.05 34.49
N ASP A 48 -25.72 -12.81 33.81
CA ASP A 48 -25.40 -14.09 33.21
C ASP A 48 -24.26 -13.95 32.18
N HIS A 49 -24.30 -12.91 31.32
CA HIS A 49 -23.24 -12.63 30.37
C HIS A 49 -21.91 -12.28 31.05
N LYS A 50 -21.93 -11.58 32.16
CA LYS A 50 -20.72 -11.23 32.91
C LYS A 50 -20.05 -12.48 33.53
N ASP A 51 -20.86 -13.40 34.08
CA ASP A 51 -20.37 -14.68 34.61
C ASP A 51 -19.81 -15.59 33.49
N LEU A 52 -20.46 -15.62 32.33
CA LEU A 52 -19.94 -16.32 31.12
C LEU A 52 -18.61 -15.75 30.63
N ILE A 53 -18.48 -14.42 30.58
CA ILE A 53 -17.24 -13.75 30.22
C ILE A 53 -16.13 -14.09 31.23
N LYS A 54 -16.46 -14.17 32.53
CA LYS A 54 -15.52 -14.55 33.58
C LYS A 54 -15.01 -15.99 33.37
N LYS A 55 -15.91 -16.93 33.07
CA LYS A 55 -15.59 -18.32 32.81
C LYS A 55 -14.71 -18.40 31.53
N PHE A 56 -15.06 -17.68 30.47
CA PHE A 56 -14.30 -17.61 29.23
C PHE A 56 -12.85 -17.17 29.48
N ILE A 57 -12.62 -16.09 30.20
CA ILE A 57 -11.26 -15.58 30.43
C ILE A 57 -10.40 -16.56 31.24
N ARG A 58 -11.02 -17.28 32.18
CA ARG A 58 -10.31 -18.24 33.04
C ARG A 58 -9.98 -19.56 32.33
N GLU A 59 -10.89 -20.09 31.52
CA GLU A 59 -10.89 -21.48 31.08
C GLU A 59 -10.55 -21.68 29.61
N TYR A 60 -10.64 -20.62 28.76
CA TYR A 60 -10.38 -20.76 27.35
C TYR A 60 -8.91 -21.19 27.06
N GLU A 61 -8.77 -22.33 26.40
CA GLU A 61 -7.48 -22.90 25.99
C GLU A 61 -7.29 -22.80 24.47
N SER A 62 -6.08 -22.39 24.04
CA SER A 62 -5.68 -22.32 22.63
C SER A 62 -4.46 -23.17 22.39
N GLU A 63 -4.46 -23.97 21.32
CA GLU A 63 -3.32 -24.81 20.92
C GLU A 63 -2.06 -23.97 20.55
N LEU A 64 -2.29 -22.71 20.13
CA LEU A 64 -1.21 -21.80 19.74
C LEU A 64 -0.50 -21.14 20.94
N CYS A 65 -1.07 -21.27 22.16
CA CYS A 65 -0.49 -20.67 23.35
C CYS A 65 0.24 -21.74 24.18
N ASN A 66 1.51 -21.53 24.45
CA ASN A 66 2.32 -22.42 25.28
C ASN A 66 3.12 -21.58 26.30
N ASP A 67 2.42 -21.02 27.29
CA ASP A 67 3.05 -20.18 28.31
C ASP A 67 3.52 -21.00 29.50
N LEU A 68 4.71 -20.71 30.03
CA LEU A 68 5.35 -21.47 31.12
C LEU A 68 4.50 -21.51 32.41
N LYS A 69 3.68 -20.49 32.66
CA LYS A 69 2.89 -20.34 33.90
C LYS A 69 1.44 -20.77 33.75
N TYR A 70 0.84 -20.46 32.60
CA TYR A 70 -0.61 -20.68 32.35
C TYR A 70 -0.89 -21.76 31.30
N GLY A 71 0.16 -22.42 30.74
CA GLY A 71 0.00 -23.47 29.76
C GLY A 71 -0.72 -22.98 28.51
N ARG A 72 -1.84 -23.59 28.15
CA ARG A 72 -2.65 -23.26 26.98
C ARG A 72 -3.67 -22.14 27.18
N ARG A 73 -3.80 -21.57 28.39
CA ARG A 73 -4.77 -20.51 28.72
C ARG A 73 -4.38 -19.17 28.14
N LYS A 74 -4.87 -18.89 26.94
CA LYS A 74 -4.49 -17.71 26.12
C LYS A 74 -4.72 -16.39 26.85
N TYR A 75 -5.93 -16.16 27.40
CA TYR A 75 -6.30 -14.88 27.97
C TYR A 75 -5.63 -14.61 29.33
N MET A 76 -5.46 -15.62 30.14
CA MET A 76 -4.72 -15.46 31.41
C MET A 76 -3.24 -15.14 31.17
N ALA A 77 -2.61 -15.74 30.14
CA ALA A 77 -1.24 -15.41 29.74
C ALA A 77 -1.15 -13.97 29.20
N MET A 78 -2.15 -13.52 28.43
CA MET A 78 -2.22 -12.12 27.93
C MET A 78 -2.42 -11.13 29.09
N LEU A 79 -3.29 -11.44 30.05
CA LEU A 79 -3.46 -10.62 31.27
C LEU A 79 -2.18 -10.52 32.07
N GLN A 80 -1.44 -11.61 32.26
CA GLN A 80 -0.15 -11.58 32.97
C GLN A 80 0.86 -10.66 32.26
N ARG A 81 0.91 -10.71 30.91
CA ARG A 81 1.75 -9.82 30.12
C ARG A 81 1.31 -8.35 30.22
N ALA A 82 0.00 -8.11 30.27
CA ALA A 82 -0.55 -6.76 30.46
C ALA A 82 -0.23 -6.21 31.85
N VAL A 83 -0.41 -7.00 32.90
CA VAL A 83 -0.07 -6.64 34.29
C VAL A 83 1.43 -6.39 34.44
N ASN A 84 2.26 -7.16 33.76
CA ASN A 84 3.71 -6.93 33.70
C ASN A 84 4.10 -5.76 32.76
N ASN A 85 3.15 -4.94 32.30
CA ASN A 85 3.35 -3.80 31.38
C ASN A 85 4.09 -4.15 30.06
N ARG A 86 4.02 -5.41 29.61
CA ARG A 86 4.58 -5.86 28.34
C ARG A 86 3.61 -5.67 27.18
N LEU A 87 2.31 -5.59 27.47
CA LEU A 87 1.24 -5.31 26.50
C LEU A 87 0.44 -4.10 26.95
N GLY A 88 0.14 -3.19 26.03
CA GLY A 88 -0.74 -2.03 26.28
C GLY A 88 -2.22 -2.35 26.08
N THR A 89 -2.53 -3.46 25.39
CA THR A 89 -3.90 -3.85 25.03
C THR A 89 -4.12 -5.35 25.19
N VAL A 90 -5.32 -5.73 25.64
CA VAL A 90 -5.81 -7.12 25.65
C VAL A 90 -6.78 -7.27 24.48
N VAL A 91 -6.43 -8.08 23.51
CA VAL A 91 -7.23 -8.29 22.32
C VAL A 91 -8.11 -9.52 22.50
N ILE A 92 -9.42 -9.33 22.50
CA ILE A 92 -10.42 -10.40 22.56
C ILE A 92 -10.82 -10.78 21.15
N ASP A 93 -10.59 -12.05 20.78
CA ASP A 93 -10.97 -12.60 19.48
C ASP A 93 -12.42 -13.10 19.58
N LEU A 94 -13.30 -12.59 18.73
CA LEU A 94 -14.71 -13.02 18.73
C LEU A 94 -14.89 -14.46 18.20
N ASP A 95 -13.95 -14.97 17.41
CA ASP A 95 -13.97 -16.40 17.03
C ASP A 95 -13.71 -17.31 18.24
N ASP A 96 -12.79 -16.91 19.13
CA ASP A 96 -12.51 -17.66 20.36
C ASP A 96 -13.74 -17.68 21.30
N VAL A 97 -14.45 -16.55 21.40
CA VAL A 97 -15.69 -16.45 22.18
C VAL A 97 -16.77 -17.38 21.59
N GLU A 98 -16.91 -17.39 20.25
CA GLU A 98 -17.88 -18.25 19.58
C GLU A 98 -17.54 -19.73 19.74
N GLN A 99 -16.26 -20.12 19.67
CA GLN A 99 -15.80 -21.48 19.90
C GLN A 99 -16.07 -21.92 21.36
N PHE A 100 -15.77 -21.05 22.33
CA PHE A 100 -16.05 -21.32 23.72
C PHE A 100 -17.55 -21.49 23.98
N CYS A 101 -18.37 -20.61 23.44
CA CYS A 101 -19.81 -20.71 23.52
C CYS A 101 -20.34 -22.02 22.91
N LYS A 102 -19.85 -22.46 21.77
CA LYS A 102 -20.21 -23.72 21.14
C LYS A 102 -19.80 -24.92 22.00
N LYS A 103 -18.62 -24.91 22.62
CA LYS A 103 -18.14 -25.96 23.52
C LYS A 103 -19.01 -26.07 24.76
N GLU A 104 -19.37 -24.95 25.39
CA GLU A 104 -20.22 -24.86 26.58
C GLU A 104 -21.65 -25.39 26.30
N ILE A 105 -22.15 -25.22 25.06
CA ILE A 105 -23.42 -25.77 24.63
C ILE A 105 -23.36 -27.31 24.48
N LEU A 106 -22.23 -27.85 24.00
CA LEU A 106 -22.04 -29.28 23.73
C LEU A 106 -21.72 -30.09 24.99
N GLU A 107 -20.97 -29.51 25.93
CA GLU A 107 -20.53 -30.16 27.17
C GLU A 107 -21.09 -29.41 28.39
N PRO A 108 -22.37 -29.42 28.68
CA PRO A 108 -22.92 -28.71 29.83
C PRO A 108 -22.59 -29.45 31.12
N ASP A 109 -22.09 -28.70 32.12
CA ASP A 109 -21.90 -29.21 33.48
C ASP A 109 -23.21 -29.86 34.02
N MET A 110 -23.11 -31.06 34.61
CA MET A 110 -24.28 -31.94 34.89
C MET A 110 -25.29 -31.45 35.95
N ASP A 111 -25.06 -30.34 36.65
CA ASP A 111 -25.81 -29.99 37.87
C ASP A 111 -26.87 -28.88 37.75
N MET A 112 -27.13 -28.36 36.56
CA MET A 112 -28.08 -27.25 36.38
C MET A 112 -29.41 -27.71 35.78
N GLY A 113 -30.44 -27.79 36.64
CA GLY A 113 -31.83 -28.13 36.30
C GLY A 113 -32.52 -27.12 35.35
N GLU A 114 -33.76 -26.73 35.65
CA GLU A 114 -34.68 -25.93 34.81
C GLU A 114 -34.14 -24.63 34.18
N SER A 115 -32.97 -24.08 34.60
CA SER A 115 -32.31 -22.89 34.04
C SER A 115 -31.60 -23.13 32.69
N ARG A 116 -31.49 -24.36 32.20
CA ARG A 116 -30.74 -24.80 31.03
C ARG A 116 -31.15 -24.11 29.72
N GLY A 117 -32.46 -23.96 29.50
CA GLY A 117 -32.99 -23.33 28.29
C GLY A 117 -32.70 -21.83 28.20
N GLN A 118 -32.68 -21.14 29.34
CA GLN A 118 -32.36 -19.72 29.41
C GLN A 118 -30.87 -19.47 29.21
N LEU A 119 -30.02 -20.36 29.75
CA LEU A 119 -28.57 -20.24 29.61
C LEU A 119 -28.13 -20.50 28.14
N GLN A 120 -28.72 -21.50 27.47
CA GLN A 120 -28.46 -21.76 26.06
C GLN A 120 -28.83 -20.56 25.18
N GLN A 121 -30.00 -19.94 25.40
CA GLN A 121 -30.38 -18.73 24.67
C GLN A 121 -29.43 -17.56 24.96
N SER A 122 -28.95 -17.41 26.18
CA SER A 122 -28.00 -16.37 26.56
C SER A 122 -26.64 -16.58 25.89
N ILE A 123 -26.17 -17.80 25.76
CA ILE A 123 -24.91 -18.17 25.10
C ILE A 123 -24.97 -17.89 23.59
N GLU A 124 -26.06 -18.31 22.91
CA GLU A 124 -26.23 -18.09 21.46
C GLU A 124 -26.29 -16.58 21.10
N VAL A 125 -26.85 -15.78 22.01
CA VAL A 125 -27.05 -14.34 21.79
C VAL A 125 -25.81 -13.52 22.22
N LEU A 126 -24.87 -14.10 22.99
CA LEU A 126 -23.73 -13.35 23.55
C LEU A 126 -22.92 -12.65 22.46
N VAL A 127 -22.48 -13.37 21.44
CA VAL A 127 -21.62 -12.80 20.37
C VAL A 127 -22.36 -11.71 19.59
N SER A 128 -23.61 -11.96 19.21
CA SER A 128 -24.45 -10.96 18.53
C SER A 128 -24.73 -9.74 19.39
N SER A 129 -24.85 -9.92 20.71
CA SER A 129 -25.02 -8.83 21.66
C SER A 129 -23.75 -7.99 21.84
N ILE A 130 -22.57 -8.63 21.78
CA ILE A 130 -21.27 -7.93 21.79
C ILE A 130 -21.15 -7.07 20.52
N GLU A 131 -21.46 -7.63 19.35
CA GLU A 131 -21.42 -6.91 18.08
C GLU A 131 -22.43 -5.74 18.05
N GLY A 132 -23.61 -5.90 18.65
CA GLY A 132 -24.68 -4.89 18.67
C GLY A 132 -24.46 -3.74 19.65
N ASN A 133 -23.74 -3.96 20.76
CA ASN A 133 -23.50 -2.94 21.79
C ASN A 133 -22.11 -3.07 22.40
N VAL A 134 -21.11 -2.67 21.62
CA VAL A 134 -19.69 -2.82 21.97
C VAL A 134 -19.32 -2.07 23.24
N THR A 135 -19.84 -0.86 23.44
CA THR A 135 -19.49 0.00 24.57
C THR A 135 -19.81 -0.66 25.91
N ARG A 136 -21.00 -1.29 26.01
CA ARG A 136 -21.43 -1.99 27.22
C ARG A 136 -20.54 -3.21 27.51
N TYR A 137 -20.30 -4.02 26.48
CA TYR A 137 -19.50 -5.23 26.64
C TYR A 137 -18.02 -4.93 26.85
N HIS A 138 -17.50 -3.86 26.24
CA HIS A 138 -16.16 -3.36 26.52
C HIS A 138 -15.96 -3.09 28.01
N ASN A 139 -16.91 -2.41 28.64
CA ASN A 139 -16.86 -2.17 30.08
C ASN A 139 -16.96 -3.48 30.89
N PHE A 140 -17.80 -4.44 30.48
CA PHE A 140 -17.90 -5.72 31.19
C PHE A 140 -16.58 -6.51 31.08
N PHE A 141 -15.99 -6.63 29.89
CA PHE A 141 -14.70 -7.29 29.72
C PHE A 141 -13.61 -6.58 30.53
N TYR A 142 -13.62 -5.26 30.55
CA TYR A 142 -12.64 -4.49 31.32
C TYR A 142 -12.79 -4.77 32.83
N GLU A 143 -14.02 -4.72 33.38
CA GLU A 143 -14.29 -5.00 34.80
C GLU A 143 -13.91 -6.43 35.17
N VAL A 144 -14.23 -7.42 34.33
CA VAL A 144 -13.90 -8.83 34.57
C VAL A 144 -12.38 -9.04 34.50
N CYS A 145 -11.70 -8.48 33.52
CA CYS A 145 -10.25 -8.55 33.43
C CYS A 145 -9.56 -7.87 34.60
N ASP A 146 -10.12 -6.76 35.12
CA ASP A 146 -9.63 -6.06 36.32
C ASP A 146 -9.85 -6.92 37.59
N ALA A 147 -10.96 -7.61 37.70
CA ALA A 147 -11.26 -8.50 38.83
C ALA A 147 -10.40 -9.78 38.85
N GLU A 148 -10.07 -10.32 37.66
CA GLU A 148 -9.30 -11.56 37.47
C GLU A 148 -7.80 -11.34 37.29
N GLN A 149 -7.31 -10.19 37.70
CA GLN A 149 -5.87 -9.87 37.55
C GLN A 149 -4.97 -10.84 38.29
N PRO A 150 -3.98 -11.44 37.59
CA PRO A 150 -2.95 -12.21 38.26
C PRO A 150 -1.96 -11.28 38.99
N ALA A 151 -1.32 -11.79 40.04
CA ALA A 151 -0.25 -11.08 40.72
C ALA A 151 0.93 -10.82 39.78
N ARG A 152 1.61 -9.69 39.96
CA ARG A 152 2.83 -9.38 39.20
C ARG A 152 3.90 -10.40 39.49
N ASP A 153 4.69 -10.73 38.47
CA ASP A 153 5.83 -11.65 38.62
C ASP A 153 6.94 -11.00 39.46
N GLU A 154 7.53 -11.75 40.41
CA GLU A 154 8.59 -11.25 41.30
C GLU A 154 9.84 -10.84 40.53
N SER A 155 10.08 -11.44 39.33
CA SER A 155 11.22 -11.12 38.44
C SER A 155 11.01 -9.83 37.65
N TYR A 156 9.84 -9.22 37.71
CA TYR A 156 9.51 -8.05 36.93
C TYR A 156 10.17 -6.79 37.47
N ARG A 157 11.00 -6.14 36.66
CA ARG A 157 11.54 -4.79 36.90
C ARG A 157 10.89 -3.80 35.94
N ALA A 158 10.19 -2.83 36.50
CA ALA A 158 9.59 -1.76 35.71
C ALA A 158 10.64 -0.87 35.05
N GLU A 159 10.48 -0.56 33.76
CA GLU A 159 11.39 0.30 33.00
C GLU A 159 10.67 1.57 32.51
N GLY A 160 11.41 2.69 32.44
CA GLY A 160 10.93 3.94 31.83
C GLY A 160 9.64 4.49 32.44
N ALA A 161 8.60 4.67 31.60
CA ALA A 161 7.31 5.25 31.98
C ALA A 161 6.52 4.38 32.98
N ALA A 162 6.69 3.04 32.94
CA ALA A 162 6.10 2.13 33.91
C ALA A 162 6.68 2.34 35.32
N ARG A 163 8.01 2.54 35.41
CA ARG A 163 8.69 2.83 36.68
C ARG A 163 8.21 4.14 37.30
N ALA A 164 7.96 5.17 36.51
CA ALA A 164 7.44 6.45 37.01
C ALA A 164 6.01 6.31 37.57
N ARG A 165 5.16 5.53 36.88
CA ARG A 165 3.78 5.22 37.32
C ARG A 165 3.77 4.42 38.62
N ASP A 166 4.57 3.38 38.69
CA ASP A 166 4.70 2.55 39.91
C ASP A 166 5.19 3.38 41.12
N ALA A 167 6.10 4.32 40.87
CA ALA A 167 6.54 5.23 41.93
C ALA A 167 5.43 6.15 42.45
N VAL A 168 4.58 6.67 41.56
CA VAL A 168 3.41 7.50 41.95
C VAL A 168 2.38 6.66 42.67
N GLN A 169 2.11 5.42 42.21
CA GLN A 169 1.20 4.50 42.86
C GLN A 169 1.69 4.11 44.27
N HIS A 170 2.96 3.77 44.38
CA HIS A 170 3.59 3.44 45.69
C HIS A 170 3.60 4.65 46.63
N TRP A 171 3.75 5.86 46.10
CA TRP A 171 3.60 7.08 46.91
C TRP A 171 2.17 7.27 47.43
N ARG A 172 1.13 7.01 46.58
CA ARG A 172 -0.28 7.03 46.97
C ARG A 172 -0.62 5.99 48.05
N GLU A 173 -0.11 4.77 47.90
CA GLU A 173 -0.29 3.69 48.90
C GLU A 173 0.36 4.04 50.22
N ARG A 174 1.53 4.65 50.22
CA ARG A 174 2.20 5.12 51.45
C ARG A 174 1.40 6.21 52.10
N LEU A 175 0.89 7.18 51.37
CA LEU A 175 0.02 8.23 51.91
C LEU A 175 -1.25 7.65 52.52
N ALA A 176 -1.92 6.73 51.82
CA ALA A 176 -3.09 6.05 52.32
C ALA A 176 -2.82 5.27 53.61
N ASN A 177 -1.65 4.63 53.75
CA ASN A 177 -1.24 3.87 54.92
C ASN A 177 -0.79 4.77 56.09
N GLN A 178 -0.20 5.96 55.81
CA GLN A 178 0.19 6.93 56.84
C GLN A 178 -1.00 7.70 57.43
N GLU A 179 -2.04 7.93 56.61
CA GLU A 179 -3.24 8.67 57.05
C GLU A 179 -4.33 7.77 57.66
N GLY A 180 -4.02 6.53 58.02
CA GLY A 180 -4.93 5.59 58.69
C GLY A 180 -5.52 6.05 60.01
N ALA A 181 -5.29 7.32 60.36
CA ALA A 181 -5.85 7.99 61.54
C ALA A 181 -6.76 9.19 61.22
N GLY A 182 -7.20 9.41 59.94
CA GLY A 182 -8.25 10.44 59.75
C GLY A 182 -8.16 11.32 58.52
N GLY A 183 -7.77 10.80 57.36
CA GLY A 183 -7.54 11.78 56.32
C GLY A 183 -8.00 11.61 54.93
N LEU A 184 -8.00 10.47 54.30
CA LEU A 184 -8.60 10.30 52.99
C LEU A 184 -10.06 9.85 53.10
N ASP A 185 -10.95 10.64 52.54
CA ASP A 185 -12.34 10.23 52.39
C ASP A 185 -12.39 8.91 51.59
N LYS A 186 -12.93 7.87 52.23
CA LYS A 186 -13.15 6.53 51.62
C LYS A 186 -13.96 6.58 50.31
N ASN A 187 -14.49 7.74 49.92
CA ASN A 187 -15.25 7.97 48.70
C ASN A 187 -14.43 8.38 47.50
N MET A 188 -13.09 8.47 47.60
CA MET A 188 -12.22 8.80 46.47
C MET A 188 -11.37 7.59 46.06
N ASP A 189 -12.03 6.54 45.54
CA ASP A 189 -11.33 5.42 44.99
C ASP A 189 -10.53 5.82 43.74
N VAL A 190 -9.26 5.44 43.70
CA VAL A 190 -8.41 5.65 42.52
C VAL A 190 -8.98 4.85 41.36
N PRO A 191 -9.34 5.49 40.25
CA PRO A 191 -9.87 4.77 39.08
C PRO A 191 -8.99 3.62 38.63
N SER A 192 -9.61 2.48 38.27
CA SER A 192 -8.87 1.26 37.87
C SER A 192 -7.98 1.50 36.66
N LYS A 193 -8.36 2.34 35.69
CA LYS A 193 -7.52 2.76 34.56
C LYS A 193 -6.22 3.47 34.95
N LEU A 194 -6.17 4.05 36.11
CA LEU A 194 -4.99 4.72 36.64
C LEU A 194 -4.05 3.71 37.34
N LYS A 195 -4.60 2.64 37.91
CA LYS A 195 -3.86 1.50 38.46
C LYS A 195 -3.34 0.63 37.31
N ASN A 196 -4.19 0.35 36.30
CA ASN A 196 -3.96 -0.57 35.21
C ASN A 196 -4.15 0.13 33.87
N PRO A 197 -3.07 0.59 33.20
CA PRO A 197 -3.13 1.40 32.00
C PRO A 197 -3.24 0.56 30.71
N TRP A 198 -3.90 -0.58 30.75
CA TRP A 198 -4.18 -1.41 29.59
C TRP A 198 -5.65 -1.27 29.17
N ASP A 199 -5.94 -1.56 27.92
CA ASP A 199 -7.25 -1.44 27.30
C ASP A 199 -7.70 -2.76 26.67
N VAL A 200 -9.01 -2.95 26.52
CA VAL A 200 -9.60 -4.13 25.90
C VAL A 200 -10.01 -3.79 24.45
N ARG A 201 -9.71 -4.65 23.51
CA ARG A 201 -10.10 -4.48 22.12
C ARG A 201 -10.66 -5.75 21.54
N PHE A 202 -11.59 -5.58 20.61
CA PHE A 202 -12.25 -6.69 19.95
C PHE A 202 -11.66 -6.90 18.55
N LYS A 203 -11.32 -8.15 18.23
CA LYS A 203 -11.00 -8.59 16.89
C LYS A 203 -12.24 -9.22 16.28
N PRO A 204 -12.61 -8.91 15.03
CA PRO A 204 -13.83 -9.40 14.41
C PRO A 204 -13.75 -10.91 14.13
N ARG A 205 -14.91 -11.52 13.89
CA ARG A 205 -14.98 -12.91 13.41
C ARG A 205 -14.41 -13.05 12.01
N THR A 206 -13.76 -14.18 11.76
CA THR A 206 -13.24 -14.51 10.41
C THR A 206 -14.36 -14.77 9.40
N SER A 207 -15.52 -15.24 9.88
CA SER A 207 -16.74 -15.42 9.07
C SER A 207 -17.42 -14.11 8.66
N GLY A 208 -17.11 -12.98 9.34
CA GLY A 208 -17.66 -11.67 9.04
C GLY A 208 -17.15 -11.13 7.70
N LYS A 209 -18.07 -10.72 6.81
CA LYS A 209 -17.70 -10.04 5.57
C LYS A 209 -17.56 -8.54 5.80
N ALA A 210 -16.46 -7.97 5.30
CA ALA A 210 -16.29 -6.52 5.31
C ALA A 210 -17.36 -5.85 4.43
N MET A 211 -17.95 -4.79 4.94
CA MET A 211 -18.99 -4.03 4.25
C MET A 211 -18.40 -2.84 3.49
N PRO A 212 -18.91 -2.50 2.30
CA PRO A 212 -18.58 -1.23 1.66
C PRO A 212 -19.09 -0.06 2.51
N MET A 213 -18.35 1.04 2.52
CA MET A 213 -18.68 2.24 3.32
C MET A 213 -20.09 2.80 3.02
N ARG A 214 -20.62 2.60 1.81
CA ARG A 214 -21.96 3.04 1.40
C ARG A 214 -23.11 2.26 2.02
N GLN A 215 -22.87 1.05 2.51
CA GLN A 215 -23.89 0.19 3.11
C GLN A 215 -24.12 0.49 4.60
N ILE A 216 -23.31 1.36 5.21
CA ILE A 216 -23.51 1.76 6.60
C ILE A 216 -24.86 2.47 6.73
N ARG A 217 -25.73 1.94 7.59
CA ARG A 217 -27.03 2.49 7.94
C ARG A 217 -27.01 3.11 9.33
N ALA A 218 -28.01 3.93 9.64
CA ALA A 218 -28.17 4.54 10.95
C ALA A 218 -28.32 3.50 12.10
N GLU A 219 -28.82 2.31 11.79
CA GLU A 219 -28.98 1.20 12.74
C GLU A 219 -27.62 0.67 13.25
N ALA A 220 -26.54 0.90 12.50
CA ALA A 220 -25.20 0.48 12.86
C ALA A 220 -24.50 1.39 13.91
N VAL A 221 -25.18 2.44 14.37
CA VAL A 221 -24.63 3.34 15.41
C VAL A 221 -24.47 2.56 16.73
N GLY A 222 -23.23 2.54 17.27
CA GLY A 222 -22.89 1.81 18.50
C GLY A 222 -22.56 0.32 18.28
N SER A 223 -22.68 -0.20 17.05
CA SER A 223 -22.31 -1.57 16.71
C SER A 223 -20.87 -1.69 16.18
N LEU A 224 -20.31 -2.90 16.24
CA LEU A 224 -19.02 -3.24 15.67
C LEU A 224 -19.18 -3.45 14.17
N ILE A 225 -18.57 -2.60 13.37
CA ILE A 225 -18.61 -2.69 11.91
C ILE A 225 -17.22 -3.01 11.37
N GLN A 226 -17.21 -3.75 10.27
CA GLN A 226 -16.00 -4.10 9.54
C GLN A 226 -16.08 -3.47 8.13
N LEU A 227 -15.10 -2.64 7.79
CA LEU A 227 -15.08 -1.84 6.56
C LEU A 227 -13.78 -2.02 5.79
N ASP A 228 -13.89 -2.15 4.48
CA ASP A 228 -12.75 -2.07 3.57
C ASP A 228 -12.59 -0.64 3.09
N CYS A 229 -11.42 -0.07 3.32
CA CYS A 229 -11.12 1.32 3.02
C CYS A 229 -9.66 1.57 2.63
N LEU A 230 -9.44 2.69 1.97
CA LEU A 230 -8.12 3.20 1.62
C LEU A 230 -7.76 4.35 2.57
N VAL A 231 -6.58 4.31 3.14
CA VAL A 231 -6.07 5.40 4.00
C VAL A 231 -5.56 6.53 3.12
N VAL A 232 -6.16 7.71 3.27
CA VAL A 232 -5.77 8.92 2.52
C VAL A 232 -4.80 9.78 3.29
N GLY A 233 -5.06 9.98 4.60
CA GLY A 233 -4.26 10.84 5.42
C GLY A 233 -4.19 10.35 6.86
N VAL A 234 -3.08 10.65 7.52
CA VAL A 234 -2.82 10.25 8.91
C VAL A 234 -2.30 11.46 9.66
N SER A 235 -2.98 11.85 10.76
CA SER A 235 -2.53 12.96 11.59
C SER A 235 -1.31 12.60 12.43
N GLN A 236 -0.67 13.59 13.02
CA GLN A 236 0.36 13.36 14.03
C GLN A 236 -0.23 12.69 15.28
N VAL A 237 0.58 11.89 15.97
CA VAL A 237 0.17 11.27 17.22
C VAL A 237 0.17 12.33 18.31
N LYS A 238 -1.00 12.59 18.90
CA LYS A 238 -1.21 13.54 20.00
C LYS A 238 -1.54 12.80 21.30
N PRO A 239 -1.14 13.28 22.47
CA PRO A 239 -1.60 12.74 23.74
C PRO A 239 -3.05 13.15 24.01
N LYS A 240 -3.95 12.18 24.25
CA LYS A 240 -5.31 12.39 24.72
C LYS A 240 -5.37 12.10 26.20
N VAL A 241 -5.97 12.97 26.96
CA VAL A 241 -6.16 12.79 28.41
C VAL A 241 -7.30 11.83 28.65
N GLU A 242 -7.10 10.79 29.47
CA GLU A 242 -8.15 9.87 29.93
C GLU A 242 -8.61 10.21 31.34
N ILE A 243 -7.66 10.50 32.21
CA ILE A 243 -7.95 10.85 33.59
C ILE A 243 -7.13 12.09 33.95
N VAL A 244 -7.86 13.13 34.38
CA VAL A 244 -7.26 14.35 34.91
C VAL A 244 -7.22 14.25 36.44
N THR A 245 -6.05 14.52 36.98
CA THR A 245 -5.86 14.55 38.43
C THR A 245 -5.70 15.99 38.90
N TYR A 246 -6.54 16.42 39.83
CA TYR A 246 -6.46 17.71 40.47
C TYR A 246 -5.96 17.55 41.90
N HIS A 247 -5.17 18.49 42.32
CA HIS A 247 -4.73 18.60 43.74
C HIS A 247 -5.35 19.84 44.35
N CYS A 248 -5.95 19.66 45.51
CA CYS A 248 -6.52 20.79 46.27
C CYS A 248 -5.43 21.44 47.10
N GLU A 249 -5.21 22.76 46.91
CA GLU A 249 -4.20 23.51 47.69
C GLU A 249 -4.58 23.70 49.14
N THR A 250 -5.89 23.61 49.49
CA THR A 250 -6.39 23.84 50.85
C THR A 250 -6.35 22.58 51.70
N CYS A 251 -6.84 21.44 51.19
CA CYS A 251 -6.93 20.21 51.98
C CYS A 251 -5.90 19.13 51.57
N GLY A 252 -5.14 19.34 50.49
CA GLY A 252 -4.14 18.38 50.01
C GLY A 252 -4.69 17.13 49.33
N SER A 253 -6.02 16.98 49.21
CA SER A 253 -6.62 15.79 48.61
C SER A 253 -6.49 15.78 47.07
N GLU A 254 -6.30 14.60 46.49
CA GLU A 254 -6.32 14.37 45.05
C GLU A 254 -7.74 14.06 44.56
N ILE A 255 -8.15 14.66 43.47
CA ILE A 255 -9.46 14.46 42.82
C ILE A 255 -9.23 13.93 41.44
N PHE A 256 -9.95 12.87 41.07
CA PHE A 256 -9.86 12.21 39.79
C PHE A 256 -11.11 12.50 38.95
N GLN A 257 -10.89 12.92 37.72
CA GLN A 257 -11.96 13.10 36.73
C GLN A 257 -11.66 12.28 35.50
N SER A 258 -12.53 11.31 35.19
CA SER A 258 -12.50 10.60 33.91
C SER A 258 -13.03 11.50 32.80
N VAL A 259 -12.35 11.47 31.66
CA VAL A 259 -12.69 12.25 30.45
C VAL A 259 -13.20 11.30 29.38
N GLU A 260 -14.49 11.35 29.11
CA GLU A 260 -15.16 10.59 28.04
C GLU A 260 -15.53 11.56 26.92
N GLY A 261 -14.67 11.76 25.94
CA GLY A 261 -14.96 12.64 24.80
C GLY A 261 -13.81 13.60 24.50
N GLU A 262 -14.10 14.59 23.66
CA GLU A 262 -13.11 15.59 23.22
C GLU A 262 -12.99 16.77 24.17
N HIS A 263 -14.04 17.08 24.90
CA HIS A 263 -14.11 18.23 25.79
C HIS A 263 -14.52 17.79 27.21
N TYR A 264 -13.90 18.36 28.21
CA TYR A 264 -14.28 18.19 29.61
C TYR A 264 -14.37 19.51 30.32
N THR A 265 -15.19 19.57 31.33
CA THR A 265 -15.34 20.76 32.20
C THR A 265 -14.62 20.52 33.51
N PRO A 266 -13.56 21.27 33.84
CA PRO A 266 -12.88 21.12 35.13
C PRO A 266 -13.81 21.41 36.29
N PRO A 267 -13.73 20.66 37.41
CA PRO A 267 -14.50 20.92 38.61
C PRO A 267 -14.05 22.26 39.19
N LYS A 268 -15.04 23.04 39.66
CA LYS A 268 -14.79 24.39 40.24
C LYS A 268 -14.51 24.35 41.74
N GLU A 269 -15.04 23.36 42.42
CA GLU A 269 -14.99 23.25 43.89
C GLU A 269 -14.44 21.90 44.32
N CYS A 270 -13.76 21.89 45.48
CA CYS A 270 -13.25 20.64 46.04
C CYS A 270 -14.39 19.83 46.68
N PRO A 271 -14.63 18.55 46.25
CA PRO A 271 -15.70 17.73 46.82
C PRO A 271 -15.32 17.07 48.15
N SER A 272 -14.11 17.27 48.66
CA SER A 272 -13.62 16.68 49.91
C SER A 272 -14.46 17.13 51.10
N THR A 273 -14.76 16.20 52.03
CA THR A 273 -15.52 16.49 53.26
C THR A 273 -14.88 17.58 54.10
N LYS A 274 -13.53 17.60 54.17
CA LYS A 274 -12.76 18.64 54.90
C LYS A 274 -13.00 20.05 54.35
N CYS A 275 -13.00 20.24 53.02
CA CYS A 275 -13.28 21.56 52.43
C CYS A 275 -14.75 21.93 52.57
N ARG A 276 -15.68 20.97 52.50
CA ARG A 276 -17.12 21.17 52.64
C ARG A 276 -17.49 21.56 54.08
N GLU A 277 -16.91 20.93 55.11
CA GLU A 277 -17.11 21.26 56.51
C GLU A 277 -16.56 22.64 56.86
N ASN A 278 -15.39 23.00 56.30
CA ASN A 278 -14.78 24.31 56.51
C ASN A 278 -15.39 25.43 55.63
N LYS A 279 -16.44 25.12 54.80
CA LYS A 279 -17.10 26.08 53.91
C LYS A 279 -16.11 26.83 53.00
N GLN A 280 -15.01 26.20 52.64
CA GLN A 280 -14.00 26.75 51.71
C GLN A 280 -14.18 26.10 50.34
N SER A 281 -14.19 26.90 49.28
CA SER A 281 -14.37 26.39 47.91
C SER A 281 -13.22 25.49 47.43
N GLY A 282 -12.07 25.53 48.06
CA GLY A 282 -10.87 24.77 47.77
C GLY A 282 -10.34 25.03 46.33
N ASN A 283 -9.15 25.61 46.24
CA ASN A 283 -8.56 25.89 44.93
C ASN A 283 -7.95 24.60 44.31
N LEU A 284 -8.42 24.20 43.09
CA LEU A 284 -8.03 22.97 42.43
C LEU A 284 -6.98 23.26 41.37
N ARG A 285 -5.83 22.64 41.51
CA ARG A 285 -4.72 22.74 40.55
C ARG A 285 -4.51 21.40 39.82
N CYS A 286 -4.49 21.45 38.49
CA CYS A 286 -4.22 20.27 37.70
C CYS A 286 -2.75 19.83 37.84
N ASN A 287 -2.56 18.54 38.18
CA ASN A 287 -1.22 17.95 38.27
C ASN A 287 -0.95 17.05 37.04
N ILE A 288 -0.28 17.61 36.03
CA ILE A 288 -0.01 16.92 34.75
C ILE A 288 0.79 15.63 34.93
N ARG A 289 1.66 15.52 35.96
CA ARG A 289 2.51 14.34 36.19
C ARG A 289 1.72 13.12 36.64
N THR A 290 0.56 13.34 37.27
CA THR A 290 -0.28 12.26 37.81
C THR A 290 -1.49 11.96 36.95
N CYS A 291 -1.70 12.72 35.86
CA CYS A 291 -2.72 12.45 34.82
C CYS A 291 -2.37 11.25 33.97
N SER A 292 -3.40 10.55 33.48
CA SER A 292 -3.25 9.48 32.49
C SER A 292 -3.46 10.02 31.07
N PHE A 293 -2.52 9.68 30.17
CA PHE A 293 -2.57 10.07 28.77
C PHE A 293 -2.44 8.83 27.89
N THR A 294 -3.27 8.77 26.85
CA THR A 294 -3.22 7.75 25.81
C THR A 294 -2.80 8.38 24.49
N ARG A 295 -2.06 7.61 23.68
CA ARG A 295 -1.72 8.03 22.32
C ARG A 295 -2.98 8.06 21.46
N HIS A 296 -3.22 9.16 20.78
CA HIS A 296 -4.38 9.39 19.93
C HIS A 296 -3.93 9.85 18.54
N GLN A 297 -4.55 9.33 17.50
CA GLN A 297 -4.27 9.65 16.12
C GLN A 297 -5.56 9.61 15.31
N GLU A 298 -5.76 10.60 14.46
CA GLU A 298 -6.86 10.66 13.52
C GLU A 298 -6.37 10.17 12.15
N VAL A 299 -7.12 9.25 11.56
CA VAL A 299 -6.85 8.67 10.24
C VAL A 299 -8.04 8.98 9.34
N LYS A 300 -7.78 9.64 8.20
CA LYS A 300 -8.79 9.87 7.17
C LYS A 300 -8.80 8.69 6.20
N VAL A 301 -9.94 8.03 6.10
CA VAL A 301 -10.14 6.89 5.22
C VAL A 301 -11.13 7.22 4.11
N GLN A 302 -10.96 6.61 2.96
CA GLN A 302 -11.78 6.77 1.78
C GLN A 302 -12.24 5.40 1.28
N GLU A 303 -13.39 5.38 0.63
CA GLU A 303 -13.94 4.20 -0.01
C GLU A 303 -13.02 3.66 -1.11
N LEU A 304 -12.87 2.34 -1.22
CA LEU A 304 -12.11 1.69 -2.28
C LEU A 304 -12.74 1.98 -3.65
N SER A 305 -11.92 2.17 -4.66
CA SER A 305 -12.38 2.46 -6.03
C SER A 305 -13.30 1.38 -6.60
N GLU A 306 -13.14 0.13 -6.18
CA GLU A 306 -13.96 -1.01 -6.60
C GLU A 306 -15.39 -0.94 -6.08
N HIS A 307 -15.62 -0.29 -4.93
CA HIS A 307 -16.93 -0.14 -4.30
C HIS A 307 -17.70 1.11 -4.76
N VAL A 308 -17.04 2.02 -5.49
CA VAL A 308 -17.66 3.25 -5.97
C VAL A 308 -18.49 2.96 -7.24
N PRO A 309 -19.81 3.21 -7.26
CA PRO A 309 -20.62 3.04 -8.46
C PRO A 309 -20.18 4.04 -9.54
N ALA A 310 -20.44 3.68 -10.80
CA ALA A 310 -20.12 4.52 -11.94
C ALA A 310 -20.71 5.94 -11.78
N GLY A 311 -19.87 6.97 -11.93
CA GLY A 311 -20.25 8.37 -11.76
C GLY A 311 -20.38 8.85 -10.31
N GLY A 312 -20.11 8.00 -9.32
CA GLY A 312 -20.15 8.37 -7.91
C GLY A 312 -18.83 8.98 -7.43
N VAL A 313 -18.90 9.90 -6.47
CA VAL A 313 -17.72 10.40 -5.73
C VAL A 313 -17.46 9.48 -4.55
N PRO A 314 -16.21 9.06 -4.29
CA PRO A 314 -15.88 8.22 -3.14
C PRO A 314 -16.17 8.96 -1.83
N ARG A 315 -16.73 8.24 -0.86
CA ARG A 315 -17.02 8.76 0.48
C ARG A 315 -15.77 8.71 1.34
N SER A 316 -15.65 9.66 2.28
CA SER A 316 -14.58 9.70 3.27
C SER A 316 -15.13 9.71 4.68
N LEU A 317 -14.41 9.10 5.62
CA LEU A 317 -14.73 9.06 7.05
C LEU A 317 -13.46 9.32 7.87
N SER A 318 -13.65 9.94 9.06
CA SER A 318 -12.59 10.04 10.07
C SER A 318 -12.61 8.83 10.98
N VAL A 319 -11.44 8.30 11.26
CA VAL A 319 -11.21 7.15 12.15
C VAL A 319 -10.31 7.59 13.28
N LEU A 320 -10.76 7.36 14.51
CA LEU A 320 -9.99 7.62 15.71
C LEU A 320 -9.23 6.35 16.11
N VAL A 321 -7.92 6.45 16.15
CA VAL A 321 -7.03 5.37 16.52
C VAL A 321 -6.32 5.70 17.81
N GLN A 322 -6.37 4.78 18.79
CA GLN A 322 -5.80 4.99 20.12
C GLN A 322 -4.79 3.91 20.50
N GLY A 323 -3.89 4.22 21.45
CA GLY A 323 -2.97 3.27 22.06
C GLY A 323 -2.01 2.61 21.06
N ASP A 324 -1.95 1.29 21.06
CA ASP A 324 -0.99 0.50 20.25
C ASP A 324 -1.33 0.42 18.77
N LEU A 325 -2.56 0.77 18.36
CA LEU A 325 -2.93 0.85 16.94
C LEU A 325 -2.37 2.11 16.24
N THR A 326 -1.89 3.10 17.02
CA THR A 326 -1.27 4.30 16.45
C THR A 326 0.01 3.94 15.69
N ARG A 327 0.30 4.65 14.60
CA ARG A 327 1.46 4.45 13.71
C ARG A 327 1.48 3.11 12.96
N GLN A 328 0.45 2.28 13.08
CA GLN A 328 0.40 1.03 12.31
C GLN A 328 0.08 1.27 10.85
N VAL A 329 -0.69 2.32 10.54
CA VAL A 329 -1.22 2.59 9.20
C VAL A 329 -0.47 3.74 8.56
N LEU A 330 -0.20 3.61 7.28
CA LEU A 330 0.42 4.65 6.46
C LEU A 330 -0.58 5.13 5.38
N PRO A 331 -0.50 6.39 4.96
CA PRO A 331 -1.26 6.85 3.82
C PRO A 331 -0.98 5.99 2.59
N GLY A 332 -2.01 5.66 1.81
CA GLY A 332 -1.93 4.75 0.66
C GLY A 332 -2.17 3.26 0.98
N ASP A 333 -2.25 2.86 2.26
CA ASP A 333 -2.55 1.47 2.63
C ASP A 333 -4.04 1.17 2.42
N ALA A 334 -4.35 0.05 1.77
CA ALA A 334 -5.68 -0.54 1.76
C ALA A 334 -5.83 -1.43 3.00
N VAL A 335 -6.84 -1.15 3.82
CA VAL A 335 -7.03 -1.81 5.11
C VAL A 335 -8.48 -2.22 5.33
N THR A 336 -8.66 -3.35 6.02
CA THR A 336 -9.94 -3.69 6.64
C THR A 336 -9.93 -3.16 8.07
N LEU A 337 -10.80 -2.20 8.33
CA LEU A 337 -10.94 -1.55 9.61
C LEU A 337 -12.11 -2.15 10.37
N THR A 338 -11.90 -2.55 11.59
CA THR A 338 -12.97 -2.94 12.52
C THR A 338 -13.05 -1.93 13.62
N GLY A 339 -14.23 -1.38 13.83
CA GLY A 339 -14.43 -0.35 14.84
C GLY A 339 -15.90 -0.09 15.15
N VAL A 340 -16.13 0.77 16.11
CA VAL A 340 -17.47 1.18 16.54
C VAL A 340 -17.81 2.51 15.87
N TYR A 341 -19.00 2.58 15.33
CA TYR A 341 -19.49 3.74 14.60
C TYR A 341 -20.22 4.70 15.52
N TYR A 342 -19.71 5.92 15.68
CA TYR A 342 -20.25 6.94 16.58
C TYR A 342 -20.55 8.26 15.88
N PRO A 343 -21.58 9.00 16.35
CA PRO A 343 -21.78 10.39 15.96
C PRO A 343 -20.78 11.29 16.70
N HIS A 344 -20.25 12.30 15.99
CA HIS A 344 -19.35 13.28 16.57
C HIS A 344 -20.10 14.13 17.60
N GLN A 345 -19.52 14.27 18.78
CA GLN A 345 -20.15 15.07 19.84
C GLN A 345 -20.03 16.56 19.52
N LEU A 346 -21.14 17.27 19.61
CA LEU A 346 -21.17 18.71 19.41
C LEU A 346 -20.34 19.45 20.45
N PRO A 347 -19.55 20.46 20.05
CA PRO A 347 -18.82 21.32 20.97
C PRO A 347 -19.73 21.92 22.03
N TYR A 348 -19.23 22.04 23.25
CA TYR A 348 -19.96 22.53 24.44
C TYR A 348 -20.64 23.90 24.19
N PHE A 349 -20.01 24.80 23.46
CA PHE A 349 -20.56 26.11 23.09
C PHE A 349 -21.85 26.03 22.26
N MET A 350 -22.01 25.01 21.43
CA MET A 350 -23.26 24.80 20.67
C MET A 350 -24.36 24.20 21.55
N LYS A 351 -24.00 23.37 22.54
CA LYS A 351 -24.96 22.89 23.57
C LYS A 351 -25.50 24.03 24.41
N LEU A 352 -24.69 25.03 24.76
CA LEU A 352 -25.11 26.20 25.53
C LEU A 352 -26.07 27.11 24.75
N ARG A 353 -25.96 27.17 23.42
CA ARG A 353 -26.86 27.96 22.56
C ARG A 353 -28.19 27.27 22.26
N GLN A 354 -28.45 26.06 22.78
CA GLN A 354 -29.63 25.24 22.50
C GLN A 354 -29.82 24.96 20.97
N GLN A 355 -28.80 25.13 20.17
CA GLN A 355 -28.82 24.79 18.77
C GLN A 355 -28.41 23.33 18.63
N SER A 356 -29.36 22.43 18.58
CA SER A 356 -29.13 21.03 18.20
C SER A 356 -29.01 20.98 16.68
N LEU A 357 -27.81 20.67 16.16
CA LEU A 357 -27.65 20.31 14.76
C LEU A 357 -28.36 18.96 14.55
N THR A 358 -29.26 18.93 13.56
CA THR A 358 -29.98 17.70 13.18
C THR A 358 -29.09 16.74 12.41
N THR A 359 -28.02 17.25 11.77
CA THR A 359 -27.03 16.47 11.05
C THR A 359 -25.69 16.48 11.79
N GLN A 360 -25.18 15.31 12.14
CA GLN A 360 -23.89 15.15 12.80
C GLN A 360 -22.90 14.44 11.87
N GLN A 361 -21.64 14.83 11.97
CA GLN A 361 -20.57 14.06 11.35
C GLN A 361 -20.37 12.76 12.14
N MET A 362 -20.07 11.68 11.43
CA MET A 362 -19.86 10.38 12.02
C MET A 362 -18.37 10.04 11.99
N TYR A 363 -17.90 9.32 13.00
CA TYR A 363 -16.55 8.79 13.04
C TYR A 363 -16.54 7.33 13.50
N ILE A 364 -15.42 6.66 13.30
CA ILE A 364 -15.22 5.28 13.74
C ILE A 364 -14.11 5.25 14.79
N GLU A 365 -14.36 4.61 15.92
CA GLU A 365 -13.32 4.28 16.88
C GLU A 365 -12.75 2.89 16.55
N ALA A 366 -11.47 2.84 16.19
CA ALA A 366 -10.83 1.62 15.72
C ALA A 366 -10.51 0.66 16.86
N HIS A 367 -10.95 -0.59 16.73
CA HIS A 367 -10.60 -1.71 17.60
C HIS A 367 -9.56 -2.64 16.99
N HIS A 368 -9.64 -2.89 15.68
CA HIS A 368 -8.69 -3.74 14.96
C HIS A 368 -8.45 -3.23 13.54
N ILE A 369 -7.22 -3.35 13.06
CA ILE A 369 -6.81 -2.95 11.71
C ILE A 369 -6.09 -4.11 11.06
N HIS A 370 -6.62 -4.56 9.92
CA HIS A 370 -5.99 -5.58 9.08
C HIS A 370 -5.55 -4.97 7.76
N LYS A 371 -4.27 -5.10 7.42
CA LYS A 371 -3.73 -4.59 6.16
C LYS A 371 -3.85 -5.64 5.06
N HIS A 372 -4.41 -5.27 3.91
CA HIS A 372 -4.51 -6.16 2.76
C HIS A 372 -3.16 -6.44 2.12
N LYS A 373 -2.30 -5.42 2.03
CA LYS A 373 -0.94 -5.54 1.50
C LYS A 373 0.05 -5.28 2.63
N LYS A 374 0.67 -6.33 3.12
CA LYS A 374 1.75 -6.21 4.09
C LYS A 374 3.05 -5.82 3.37
N GLY A 375 3.87 -4.94 3.97
CA GLY A 375 5.17 -4.58 3.43
C GLY A 375 6.10 -5.79 3.33
N TYR A 376 7.20 -5.67 2.58
CA TYR A 376 8.17 -6.76 2.43
C TYR A 376 8.76 -7.27 3.76
N SER A 377 8.65 -6.51 4.86
CA SER A 377 9.22 -6.86 6.17
C SER A 377 8.22 -7.43 7.20
N GLU A 378 6.91 -7.44 6.93
CA GLU A 378 5.89 -7.63 8.00
C GLU A 378 5.23 -9.03 8.06
N THR A 379 5.59 -10.00 7.21
CA THR A 379 4.85 -11.27 7.11
C THR A 379 5.68 -12.47 7.56
N ALA A 380 5.59 -12.88 8.81
CA ALA A 380 6.30 -14.06 9.32
C ALA A 380 5.46 -15.36 9.33
N ALA A 381 4.14 -15.29 9.42
CA ALA A 381 3.30 -16.49 9.67
C ALA A 381 2.91 -17.30 8.43
N ASP A 382 2.89 -16.67 7.22
CA ASP A 382 2.56 -17.37 5.96
C ASP A 382 3.83 -17.84 5.22
N GLU A 383 5.02 -17.67 5.82
CA GLU A 383 6.31 -17.83 5.15
C GLU A 383 6.67 -19.29 4.92
N ASP A 384 6.47 -20.14 5.91
CA ASP A 384 6.94 -21.54 5.84
C ASP A 384 6.25 -22.33 4.70
N ALA A 385 4.95 -22.15 4.53
CA ALA A 385 4.20 -22.81 3.44
C ALA A 385 4.57 -22.30 2.05
N MET A 386 4.90 -20.99 1.93
CA MET A 386 5.33 -20.40 0.67
C MET A 386 6.80 -20.70 0.35
N GLU A 387 7.67 -20.80 1.35
CA GLU A 387 9.06 -21.19 1.16
C GLU A 387 9.22 -22.61 0.61
N HIS A 388 8.39 -23.55 1.05
CA HIS A 388 8.34 -24.90 0.48
C HIS A 388 7.96 -24.85 -1.01
N LYS A 389 6.98 -24.08 -1.41
CA LYS A 389 6.59 -23.91 -2.82
C LYS A 389 7.68 -23.26 -3.66
N ILE A 390 8.42 -22.29 -3.10
CA ILE A 390 9.55 -21.64 -3.80
C ILE A 390 10.71 -22.63 -3.97
N THR A 391 11.03 -23.44 -2.95
CA THR A 391 12.07 -24.46 -3.05
C THR A 391 11.69 -25.58 -4.02
N GLU A 392 10.46 -25.99 -4.07
CA GLU A 392 9.93 -26.93 -5.04
C GLU A 392 10.02 -26.40 -6.49
N ALA A 393 9.62 -25.13 -6.69
CA ALA A 393 9.73 -24.45 -7.99
C ALA A 393 11.19 -24.26 -8.43
N LEU A 394 12.14 -24.11 -7.48
CA LEU A 394 13.58 -24.01 -7.76
C LEU A 394 14.15 -25.33 -8.31
N SER A 395 13.65 -26.47 -7.80
CA SER A 395 14.06 -27.79 -8.29
C SER A 395 13.56 -28.11 -9.69
N GLY A 396 12.53 -27.41 -10.19
CA GLY A 396 11.89 -27.64 -11.47
C GLY A 396 12.53 -26.96 -12.70
N GLY A 397 13.64 -26.22 -12.55
CA GLY A 397 14.33 -25.57 -13.69
C GLY A 397 14.43 -24.03 -13.57
N SER A 398 14.36 -23.28 -14.67
CA SER A 398 14.55 -21.83 -14.67
C SER A 398 13.36 -21.06 -14.06
N LEU A 399 13.38 -20.92 -12.72
CA LEU A 399 12.38 -20.13 -11.98
C LEU A 399 12.28 -18.69 -12.50
N TYR A 400 13.39 -18.09 -12.93
CA TYR A 400 13.46 -16.76 -13.52
C TYR A 400 12.58 -16.63 -14.77
N GLU A 401 12.64 -17.60 -15.70
CA GLU A 401 11.83 -17.56 -16.92
C GLU A 401 10.34 -17.79 -16.63
N ALA A 402 10.03 -18.72 -15.74
CA ALA A 402 8.66 -18.99 -15.34
C ALA A 402 8.04 -17.78 -14.61
N ALA A 403 8.79 -17.14 -13.71
CA ALA A 403 8.36 -15.94 -13.02
C ALA A 403 8.17 -14.75 -13.99
N SER A 404 9.06 -14.57 -14.96
CA SER A 404 8.91 -13.49 -15.95
C SER A 404 7.66 -13.65 -16.83
N LYS A 405 7.33 -14.87 -17.24
CA LYS A 405 6.10 -15.18 -17.98
C LYS A 405 4.84 -14.97 -17.15
N SER A 406 4.94 -15.12 -15.83
CA SER A 406 3.82 -14.97 -14.90
C SER A 406 3.46 -13.51 -14.55
N ILE A 407 4.30 -12.51 -14.89
CA ILE A 407 4.05 -11.09 -14.58
C ILE A 407 2.79 -10.57 -15.27
N ALA A 408 2.56 -10.92 -16.51
CA ALA A 408 1.36 -10.50 -17.24
C ALA A 408 1.00 -11.60 -18.24
N PRO A 409 0.39 -12.70 -17.81
CA PRO A 409 0.09 -13.82 -18.69
C PRO A 409 -0.92 -13.46 -19.79
N GLU A 410 -1.74 -12.43 -19.55
CA GLU A 410 -2.74 -11.93 -20.50
C GLU A 410 -2.13 -11.24 -21.73
N ILE A 411 -0.89 -10.72 -21.61
CA ILE A 411 -0.22 -9.98 -22.66
C ILE A 411 0.70 -10.91 -23.45
N PHE A 412 0.47 -10.97 -24.75
CA PHE A 412 1.29 -11.78 -25.64
C PHE A 412 2.64 -11.14 -25.95
N GLY A 413 3.69 -11.93 -26.06
CA GLY A 413 5.03 -11.48 -26.48
C GLY A 413 5.78 -10.69 -25.40
N HIS A 414 6.66 -9.80 -25.83
CA HIS A 414 7.47 -8.89 -25.01
C HIS A 414 8.24 -9.57 -23.86
N GLN A 415 8.84 -10.75 -24.11
CA GLN A 415 9.50 -11.55 -23.06
C GLN A 415 10.66 -10.81 -22.40
N ASP A 416 11.45 -10.06 -23.18
CA ASP A 416 12.59 -9.30 -22.64
C ASP A 416 12.13 -8.16 -21.74
N LEU A 417 11.02 -7.50 -22.11
CA LEU A 417 10.41 -6.49 -21.25
C LEU A 417 9.88 -7.11 -19.96
N LYS A 418 9.20 -8.27 -20.01
CA LYS A 418 8.72 -8.96 -18.79
C LYS A 418 9.89 -9.39 -17.89
N LYS A 419 11.00 -9.87 -18.45
CA LYS A 419 12.23 -10.15 -17.71
C LYS A 419 12.79 -8.88 -17.05
N ALA A 420 12.84 -7.78 -17.76
CA ALA A 420 13.27 -6.50 -17.24
C ALA A 420 12.35 -6.01 -16.09
N LEU A 421 11.02 -6.12 -16.25
CA LEU A 421 10.05 -5.75 -15.20
C LEU A 421 10.21 -6.60 -13.94
N LEU A 422 10.55 -7.88 -14.07
CA LEU A 422 10.87 -8.72 -12.91
C LEU A 422 12.10 -8.21 -12.16
N LEU A 423 13.17 -7.86 -12.90
CA LEU A 423 14.39 -7.31 -12.30
C LEU A 423 14.13 -5.93 -11.66
N VAL A 424 13.25 -5.11 -12.23
CA VAL A 424 12.79 -3.83 -11.67
C VAL A 424 12.09 -4.04 -10.32
N LEU A 425 11.23 -5.06 -10.22
CA LEU A 425 10.56 -5.43 -8.96
C LEU A 425 11.54 -5.90 -7.88
N ILE A 426 12.56 -6.66 -8.26
CA ILE A 426 13.58 -7.18 -7.35
C ILE A 426 14.54 -6.06 -6.92
N GLY A 427 15.04 -5.28 -7.85
CA GLY A 427 16.02 -4.22 -7.61
C GLY A 427 17.40 -4.73 -7.17
N SER A 428 18.37 -3.83 -7.16
CA SER A 428 19.74 -4.07 -6.72
C SER A 428 19.96 -3.67 -5.25
N ASN A 429 21.14 -3.92 -4.71
CA ASN A 429 21.51 -3.51 -3.37
C ASN A 429 21.87 -2.02 -3.30
N THR A 430 21.26 -1.30 -2.35
CA THR A 430 21.61 0.09 -2.06
C THR A 430 22.86 0.10 -1.18
N LYS A 431 23.95 0.71 -1.66
CA LYS A 431 25.21 0.79 -0.93
C LYS A 431 25.40 2.16 -0.32
N GLN A 432 25.75 2.19 0.96
CA GLN A 432 26.14 3.42 1.65
C GLN A 432 27.65 3.39 1.87
N MET A 433 28.36 4.32 1.22
CA MET A 433 29.80 4.46 1.34
C MET A 433 30.16 5.07 2.69
N LYS A 434 31.39 4.84 3.15
CA LYS A 434 31.91 5.42 4.40
C LYS A 434 31.91 6.96 4.38
N ASP A 435 32.01 7.55 3.22
CA ASP A 435 32.00 9.00 2.99
C ASP A 435 30.57 9.61 2.99
N GLY A 436 29.54 8.83 3.33
CA GLY A 436 28.15 9.27 3.32
C GLY A 436 27.49 9.23 1.94
N LEU A 437 28.22 8.92 0.88
CA LEU A 437 27.70 8.84 -0.47
C LEU A 437 26.82 7.58 -0.60
N LYS A 438 25.58 7.77 -1.03
CA LYS A 438 24.60 6.70 -1.20
C LYS A 438 24.48 6.33 -2.68
N ILE A 439 24.77 5.07 -3.02
CA ILE A 439 24.55 4.53 -4.35
C ILE A 439 23.20 3.84 -4.38
N ARG A 440 22.30 4.32 -5.23
CA ARG A 440 20.97 3.74 -5.40
C ARG A 440 21.01 2.33 -5.96
N GLY A 441 20.11 1.46 -5.48
CA GLY A 441 19.88 0.11 -6.03
C GLY A 441 18.66 0.01 -6.94
N ASP A 442 17.83 1.07 -7.01
CA ASP A 442 16.60 1.08 -7.80
C ASP A 442 16.90 1.17 -9.30
N ILE A 443 16.16 0.38 -10.11
CA ILE A 443 16.29 0.31 -11.58
C ILE A 443 15.12 1.06 -12.20
N HIS A 444 15.36 2.20 -12.82
CA HIS A 444 14.32 2.98 -13.48
C HIS A 444 14.15 2.54 -14.92
N THR A 445 12.92 2.34 -15.35
CA THR A 445 12.61 1.86 -16.70
C THR A 445 11.56 2.75 -17.36
N LEU A 446 11.81 3.07 -18.64
CA LEU A 446 10.89 3.81 -19.49
C LEU A 446 10.39 2.91 -20.61
N MET A 447 9.09 2.81 -20.76
CA MET A 447 8.42 2.15 -21.89
C MET A 447 7.88 3.20 -22.85
N MET A 448 8.38 3.21 -24.07
CA MET A 448 7.94 4.11 -25.13
C MET A 448 7.23 3.30 -26.20
N GLY A 449 6.33 3.89 -26.95
CA GLY A 449 5.78 3.23 -28.11
C GLY A 449 4.38 3.65 -28.51
N ASP A 450 3.88 3.01 -29.55
CA ASP A 450 2.60 3.33 -30.15
C ASP A 450 1.42 3.10 -29.18
N PRO A 451 0.31 3.81 -29.34
CA PRO A 451 -0.89 3.55 -28.56
C PRO A 451 -1.44 2.13 -28.87
N GLY A 452 -1.97 1.45 -27.87
CA GLY A 452 -2.56 0.13 -28.04
C GLY A 452 -1.65 -1.07 -27.75
N VAL A 453 -0.33 -0.90 -27.57
CA VAL A 453 0.63 -1.99 -27.28
C VAL A 453 0.66 -2.43 -25.79
N ALA A 454 -0.42 -2.27 -25.08
CA ALA A 454 -0.64 -2.72 -23.69
C ALA A 454 0.31 -2.13 -22.61
N LYS A 455 0.96 -0.96 -22.82
CA LYS A 455 1.84 -0.32 -21.84
C LYS A 455 1.15 -0.09 -20.48
N SER A 456 -0.03 0.53 -20.48
CA SER A 456 -0.78 0.82 -19.25
C SER A 456 -1.22 -0.45 -18.51
N GLN A 457 -1.48 -1.54 -19.22
CA GLN A 457 -1.83 -2.83 -18.59
C GLN A 457 -0.61 -3.45 -17.89
N LEU A 458 0.58 -3.37 -18.50
CA LEU A 458 1.82 -3.81 -17.85
C LEU A 458 2.09 -3.03 -16.56
N LEU A 459 1.89 -1.70 -16.57
CA LEU A 459 2.00 -0.86 -15.37
C LEU A 459 1.03 -1.32 -14.27
N LYS A 460 -0.23 -1.57 -14.61
CA LYS A 460 -1.25 -2.04 -13.65
C LYS A 460 -0.91 -3.41 -13.07
N GLN A 461 -0.38 -4.34 -13.86
CA GLN A 461 0.05 -5.67 -13.38
C GLN A 461 1.24 -5.57 -12.42
N VAL A 462 2.22 -4.71 -12.72
CA VAL A 462 3.33 -4.44 -11.79
C VAL A 462 2.81 -3.85 -10.48
N CYS A 463 1.86 -2.90 -10.54
CA CYS A 463 1.20 -2.35 -9.36
C CYS A 463 0.44 -3.41 -8.55
N ALA A 464 -0.18 -4.40 -9.21
CA ALA A 464 -0.88 -5.48 -8.52
C ALA A 464 0.08 -6.40 -7.75
N ILE A 465 1.28 -6.65 -8.29
CA ILE A 465 2.29 -7.51 -7.68
C ILE A 465 3.03 -6.79 -6.55
N ALA A 466 3.48 -5.54 -6.76
CA ALA A 466 4.27 -4.81 -5.77
C ALA A 466 3.43 -4.47 -4.53
N PRO A 467 3.93 -4.68 -3.30
CA PRO A 467 3.17 -4.39 -2.08
C PRO A 467 2.95 -2.89 -1.86
N ARG A 468 3.98 -2.06 -2.08
CA ARG A 468 3.89 -0.61 -2.10
C ARG A 468 4.02 -0.12 -3.52
N SER A 469 2.91 0.16 -4.13
CA SER A 469 2.86 0.64 -5.49
C SER A 469 1.82 1.74 -5.62
N VAL A 470 2.18 2.80 -6.32
CA VAL A 470 1.27 3.88 -6.63
C VAL A 470 1.20 4.01 -8.16
N TYR A 471 -0.01 4.00 -8.69
CA TYR A 471 -0.28 4.25 -10.10
C TYR A 471 -0.77 5.69 -10.27
N THR A 472 -0.11 6.44 -11.12
CA THR A 472 -0.46 7.83 -11.41
C THR A 472 -0.39 8.09 -12.92
N THR A 473 -1.11 9.13 -13.38
CA THR A 473 -1.04 9.59 -14.76
C THR A 473 -0.42 10.97 -14.81
N GLY A 474 0.40 11.23 -15.82
CA GLY A 474 1.14 12.48 -15.95
C GLY A 474 0.26 13.73 -15.96
N LYS A 475 -0.88 13.70 -16.63
CA LYS A 475 -1.83 14.83 -16.69
C LYS A 475 -2.78 14.90 -15.49
N GLY A 476 -3.06 13.78 -14.84
CA GLY A 476 -4.04 13.70 -13.74
C GLY A 476 -3.47 14.04 -12.37
N SER A 477 -2.15 14.13 -12.23
CA SER A 477 -1.47 14.48 -11.00
C SER A 477 -0.95 15.92 -11.07
N SER A 478 -1.28 16.75 -10.08
CA SER A 478 -0.61 18.04 -9.90
C SER A 478 0.75 17.85 -9.24
N GLY A 479 1.69 18.79 -9.42
CA GLY A 479 3.01 18.73 -8.78
C GLY A 479 2.96 18.54 -7.27
N ALA A 480 1.95 19.09 -6.61
CA ALA A 480 1.68 18.84 -5.19
C ALA A 480 1.21 17.41 -4.92
N GLY A 481 0.41 16.83 -5.82
CA GLY A 481 -0.05 15.44 -5.71
C GLY A 481 1.05 14.42 -5.99
N LEU A 482 2.08 14.78 -6.78
CA LEU A 482 3.25 13.94 -7.01
C LEU A 482 4.27 14.02 -5.88
N THR A 483 4.56 15.21 -5.38
CA THR A 483 5.61 15.46 -4.39
C THR A 483 5.08 15.50 -2.97
N ALA A 484 4.57 16.63 -2.56
CA ALA A 484 3.86 16.81 -1.30
C ALA A 484 3.01 18.09 -1.32
N SER A 485 1.88 18.04 -0.67
CA SER A 485 0.99 19.15 -0.40
C SER A 485 1.14 19.64 1.03
N VAL A 486 1.02 20.96 1.21
CA VAL A 486 0.97 21.58 2.52
C VAL A 486 -0.46 21.98 2.80
N ASN A 487 -1.09 21.30 3.75
CA ASN A 487 -2.45 21.57 4.18
C ASN A 487 -2.44 22.28 5.52
N ARG A 488 -3.25 23.33 5.64
CA ARG A 488 -3.46 24.02 6.91
C ARG A 488 -4.75 23.51 7.54
N ASP A 489 -4.64 22.98 8.74
CA ASP A 489 -5.81 22.54 9.51
C ASP A 489 -6.59 23.78 9.97
N ASN A 490 -7.84 23.91 9.52
CA ASN A 490 -8.69 25.07 9.83
C ASN A 490 -9.10 25.12 11.32
N ALA A 491 -9.05 23.98 12.03
CA ALA A 491 -9.44 23.90 13.44
C ALA A 491 -8.30 24.28 14.39
N THR A 492 -7.09 23.81 14.12
CA THR A 492 -5.90 24.01 14.97
C THR A 492 -4.98 25.11 14.44
N GLY A 493 -5.11 25.50 13.18
CA GLY A 493 -4.18 26.43 12.50
C GLY A 493 -2.80 25.79 12.21
N GLU A 494 -2.58 24.55 12.59
CA GLU A 494 -1.35 23.81 12.34
C GLU A 494 -1.19 23.52 10.87
N VAL A 495 0.06 23.59 10.40
CA VAL A 495 0.43 23.26 9.03
C VAL A 495 0.86 21.81 8.98
N SER A 496 0.15 20.98 8.24
CA SER A 496 0.48 19.57 8.04
C SER A 496 1.02 19.34 6.62
N LEU A 497 2.03 18.49 6.52
CA LEU A 497 2.61 18.07 5.25
C LEU A 497 2.01 16.71 4.87
N GLU A 498 1.34 16.64 3.74
CA GLU A 498 0.83 15.38 3.18
C GLU A 498 1.73 14.94 2.02
N GLY A 499 2.25 13.70 2.10
CA GLY A 499 3.09 13.13 1.05
C GLY A 499 2.31 12.81 -0.21
N GLY A 500 2.87 13.18 -1.38
CA GLY A 500 2.31 12.81 -2.68
C GLY A 500 2.68 11.39 -3.12
N SER A 501 2.32 11.05 -4.35
CA SER A 501 2.45 9.69 -4.91
C SER A 501 3.87 9.13 -4.83
N LEU A 502 4.90 9.94 -5.04
CA LEU A 502 6.31 9.51 -4.94
C LEU A 502 6.72 9.19 -3.51
N VAL A 503 6.24 9.99 -2.53
CA VAL A 503 6.52 9.76 -1.10
C VAL A 503 5.77 8.53 -0.60
N LEU A 504 4.50 8.36 -1.03
CA LEU A 504 3.68 7.19 -0.67
C LEU A 504 4.26 5.88 -1.20
N ALA A 505 4.95 5.92 -2.33
CA ALA A 505 5.63 4.78 -2.93
C ALA A 505 7.03 4.52 -2.35
N ASP A 506 7.45 5.15 -1.24
CA ASP A 506 8.78 4.93 -0.65
C ASP A 506 9.05 3.43 -0.41
N MET A 507 10.24 2.94 -0.78
CA MET A 507 10.64 1.54 -0.79
C MET A 507 9.79 0.63 -1.72
N GLY A 508 9.08 1.22 -2.67
CA GLY A 508 8.19 0.53 -3.59
C GLY A 508 8.37 0.94 -5.05
N VAL A 509 7.28 0.87 -5.82
CA VAL A 509 7.27 1.19 -7.25
C VAL A 509 6.25 2.29 -7.52
N CYS A 510 6.68 3.36 -8.20
CA CYS A 510 5.81 4.38 -8.73
C CYS A 510 5.64 4.17 -10.24
N CYS A 511 4.42 3.84 -10.66
CA CYS A 511 4.05 3.65 -12.06
C CYS A 511 3.43 4.94 -12.58
N ILE A 512 4.07 5.57 -13.57
CA ILE A 512 3.61 6.82 -14.16
C ILE A 512 3.20 6.55 -15.61
N ASP A 513 1.91 6.68 -15.88
CA ASP A 513 1.39 6.60 -17.25
C ASP A 513 1.31 7.99 -17.88
N GLU A 514 1.34 8.07 -19.21
CA GLU A 514 1.33 9.35 -19.95
C GLU A 514 2.44 10.32 -19.49
N PHE A 515 3.64 9.82 -19.30
CA PHE A 515 4.79 10.58 -18.81
C PHE A 515 5.15 11.77 -19.71
N ASP A 516 4.83 11.68 -21.00
CA ASP A 516 5.02 12.73 -22.02
C ASP A 516 4.18 13.99 -21.73
N LYS A 517 3.06 13.84 -21.02
CA LYS A 517 2.09 14.94 -20.77
C LYS A 517 2.30 15.65 -19.43
N MET A 518 3.40 15.40 -18.75
CA MET A 518 3.72 16.04 -17.47
C MET A 518 4.24 17.48 -17.67
N ASP A 519 3.92 18.33 -16.70
CA ASP A 519 4.44 19.68 -16.65
C ASP A 519 5.95 19.71 -16.34
N GLU A 520 6.67 20.76 -16.78
CA GLU A 520 8.12 20.89 -16.56
C GLU A 520 8.52 20.92 -15.08
N GLY A 521 7.71 21.54 -14.23
CA GLY A 521 7.93 21.57 -12.78
C GLY A 521 7.93 20.18 -12.16
N ASP A 522 7.01 19.31 -12.61
CA ASP A 522 6.86 17.93 -12.15
C ASP A 522 8.00 17.05 -12.65
N ARG A 523 8.42 17.24 -13.90
CA ARG A 523 9.61 16.59 -14.46
C ARG A 523 10.87 16.92 -13.65
N THR A 524 11.01 18.17 -13.22
CA THR A 524 12.16 18.59 -12.38
C THR A 524 12.17 17.90 -11.02
N ALA A 525 11.01 17.75 -10.37
CA ALA A 525 10.91 17.02 -9.11
C ALA A 525 11.29 15.52 -9.27
N ILE A 526 10.87 14.91 -10.38
CA ILE A 526 11.25 13.52 -10.69
C ILE A 526 12.76 13.40 -10.91
N HIS A 527 13.42 14.42 -11.51
CA HIS A 527 14.87 14.44 -11.67
C HIS A 527 15.60 14.35 -10.31
N GLU A 528 15.11 15.06 -9.27
CA GLU A 528 15.68 15.03 -7.93
C GLU A 528 15.48 13.65 -7.29
N VAL A 529 14.26 13.10 -7.38
CA VAL A 529 13.93 11.77 -6.82
C VAL A 529 14.77 10.66 -7.44
N MET A 530 14.92 10.65 -8.77
CA MET A 530 15.69 9.63 -9.48
C MET A 530 17.16 9.61 -9.11
N GLU A 531 17.74 10.76 -8.78
CA GLU A 531 19.16 10.90 -8.47
C GLU A 531 19.44 10.79 -6.98
N GLN A 532 18.74 11.59 -6.15
CA GLN A 532 19.02 11.74 -4.73
C GLN A 532 18.17 10.84 -3.83
N GLN A 533 17.08 10.28 -4.34
CA GLN A 533 16.10 9.53 -3.57
C GLN A 533 15.46 10.35 -2.43
N THR A 534 15.44 11.68 -2.58
CA THR A 534 14.83 12.63 -1.65
C THR A 534 14.06 13.69 -2.42
N ILE A 535 13.08 14.29 -1.79
CA ILE A 535 12.38 15.49 -2.29
C ILE A 535 12.60 16.60 -1.30
N SER A 536 13.19 17.71 -1.77
CA SER A 536 13.37 18.90 -0.98
C SER A 536 12.15 19.82 -1.11
N ILE A 537 11.52 20.14 0.00
CA ILE A 537 10.30 20.96 0.05
C ILE A 537 10.59 22.23 0.84
N ALA A 538 10.35 23.39 0.22
CA ALA A 538 10.39 24.68 0.84
C ALA A 538 9.08 25.42 0.52
N LYS A 539 8.02 25.10 1.27
CA LYS A 539 6.67 25.68 1.07
C LYS A 539 6.09 26.13 2.41
N ALA A 540 5.43 27.28 2.41
CA ALA A 540 4.71 27.84 3.59
C ALA A 540 5.56 27.91 4.88
N GLY A 541 6.87 28.23 4.77
CA GLY A 541 7.78 28.33 5.91
C GLY A 541 8.28 27.00 6.46
N ILE A 542 7.90 25.86 5.86
CA ILE A 542 8.44 24.54 6.19
C ILE A 542 9.52 24.19 5.17
N THR A 543 10.76 24.03 5.62
CA THR A 543 11.88 23.48 4.85
C THR A 543 12.20 22.09 5.38
N THR A 544 11.93 21.06 4.58
CA THR A 544 12.20 19.66 4.96
C THR A 544 12.53 18.84 3.72
N SER A 545 13.31 17.79 3.91
CA SER A 545 13.55 16.76 2.89
C SER A 545 12.81 15.48 3.25
N LEU A 546 12.03 14.95 2.31
CA LEU A 546 11.32 13.68 2.44
C LEU A 546 12.07 12.58 1.70
N ASN A 547 12.17 11.41 2.30
CA ASN A 547 12.74 10.24 1.63
C ASN A 547 11.77 9.71 0.56
N CYS A 548 12.31 9.46 -0.63
CA CYS A 548 11.60 8.90 -1.78
C CYS A 548 12.46 7.87 -2.49
N ARG A 549 12.67 6.73 -1.85
CA ARG A 549 13.43 5.59 -2.39
C ARG A 549 12.50 4.73 -3.23
N THR A 550 12.14 5.24 -4.39
CA THR A 550 11.14 4.63 -5.27
C THR A 550 11.75 4.21 -6.59
N THR A 551 11.37 3.03 -7.05
CA THR A 551 11.60 2.61 -8.43
C THR A 551 10.57 3.28 -9.33
N ILE A 552 11.02 4.02 -10.35
CA ILE A 552 10.14 4.68 -11.30
C ILE A 552 10.01 3.82 -12.55
N LEU A 553 8.76 3.47 -12.86
CA LEU A 553 8.37 2.79 -14.09
C LEU A 553 7.43 3.71 -14.87
N ALA A 554 7.91 4.26 -15.97
CA ALA A 554 7.19 5.24 -16.76
C ALA A 554 6.74 4.69 -18.12
N ALA A 555 5.57 5.13 -18.59
CA ALA A 555 5.11 4.88 -19.96
C ALA A 555 4.88 6.22 -20.68
N ALA A 556 5.39 6.32 -21.91
CA ALA A 556 5.26 7.50 -22.75
C ALA A 556 4.73 7.13 -24.13
N ASN A 557 3.97 8.04 -24.73
CA ASN A 557 3.51 7.94 -26.12
C ASN A 557 4.34 8.90 -26.98
N PRO A 558 4.53 8.60 -28.27
CA PRO A 558 5.19 9.53 -29.17
C PRO A 558 4.32 10.76 -29.45
N VAL A 559 4.96 11.92 -29.58
CA VAL A 559 4.29 13.23 -29.79
C VAL A 559 3.36 13.24 -31.00
N TYR A 560 3.72 12.54 -32.06
CA TYR A 560 2.95 12.50 -33.32
C TYR A 560 1.88 11.40 -33.35
N GLY A 561 1.56 10.76 -32.23
CA GLY A 561 0.59 9.67 -32.14
C GLY A 561 1.15 8.32 -32.60
N ARG A 562 2.11 8.29 -33.53
CA ARG A 562 2.89 7.12 -33.92
C ARG A 562 4.37 7.47 -33.96
N TYR A 563 5.21 6.49 -33.72
CA TYR A 563 6.66 6.66 -33.77
C TYR A 563 7.12 6.94 -35.20
N ASN A 564 7.88 8.01 -35.38
CA ASN A 564 8.45 8.38 -36.66
C ASN A 564 9.89 7.88 -36.76
N PRO A 565 10.19 6.86 -37.61
CA PRO A 565 11.53 6.29 -37.72
C PRO A 565 12.57 7.24 -38.33
N TYR A 566 12.15 8.33 -38.96
CA TYR A 566 13.05 9.34 -39.59
C TYR A 566 13.54 10.40 -38.58
N LYS A 567 12.97 10.47 -37.38
CA LYS A 567 13.37 11.42 -36.34
C LYS A 567 14.12 10.72 -35.21
N SER A 568 14.93 11.46 -34.49
CA SER A 568 15.62 10.91 -33.31
C SER A 568 14.62 10.49 -32.24
N PRO A 569 14.94 9.50 -31.38
CA PRO A 569 14.07 9.10 -30.25
C PRO A 569 13.74 10.27 -29.33
N VAL A 570 14.68 11.21 -29.14
CA VAL A 570 14.50 12.40 -28.31
C VAL A 570 13.43 13.34 -28.89
N GLU A 571 13.43 13.52 -30.23
CA GLU A 571 12.43 14.36 -30.91
C GLU A 571 11.05 13.70 -30.99
N ASN A 572 11.00 12.35 -31.00
CA ASN A 572 9.74 11.62 -31.03
C ASN A 572 8.96 11.73 -29.70
N ILE A 573 9.64 11.96 -28.57
CA ILE A 573 9.03 11.87 -27.23
C ILE A 573 8.95 13.23 -26.55
N ASP A 574 9.71 14.23 -27.00
CA ASP A 574 9.82 15.55 -26.40
C ASP A 574 10.23 15.49 -24.90
N LEU A 575 11.18 14.61 -24.60
CA LEU A 575 11.77 14.49 -23.28
C LEU A 575 13.22 15.02 -23.27
N PRO A 576 13.63 15.78 -22.24
CA PRO A 576 15.01 16.25 -22.10
C PRO A 576 15.98 15.07 -22.06
N ALA A 577 17.12 15.20 -22.78
CA ALA A 577 18.18 14.19 -22.77
C ALA A 577 18.71 13.91 -21.35
N ALA A 578 18.68 14.90 -20.48
CA ALA A 578 19.06 14.77 -19.08
C ALA A 578 18.17 13.78 -18.30
N LEU A 579 16.89 13.69 -18.63
CA LEU A 579 15.94 12.78 -18.04
C LEU A 579 16.10 11.37 -18.60
N LEU A 580 16.23 11.26 -19.92
CA LEU A 580 16.45 9.95 -20.59
C LEU A 580 17.73 9.27 -20.05
N SER A 581 18.80 10.03 -19.80
CA SER A 581 20.03 9.48 -19.22
C SER A 581 19.91 8.92 -17.80
N ARG A 582 18.79 9.20 -17.08
CA ARG A 582 18.54 8.70 -15.73
C ARG A 582 17.78 7.38 -15.71
N PHE A 583 17.13 7.03 -16.82
CA PHE A 583 16.53 5.70 -16.97
C PHE A 583 17.63 4.68 -17.28
N ASP A 584 17.60 3.56 -16.57
CA ASP A 584 18.56 2.47 -16.74
C ASP A 584 18.20 1.62 -17.97
N LEU A 585 16.90 1.43 -18.24
CA LEU A 585 16.38 0.72 -19.41
C LEU A 585 15.33 1.56 -20.14
N VAL A 586 15.40 1.57 -21.45
CA VAL A 586 14.43 2.26 -22.31
C VAL A 586 13.98 1.29 -23.40
N PHE A 587 12.74 0.84 -23.35
CA PHE A 587 12.16 -0.07 -24.33
C PHE A 587 11.25 0.69 -25.29
N LEU A 588 11.43 0.47 -26.57
CA LEU A 588 10.54 0.96 -27.61
C LEU A 588 9.63 -0.18 -28.09
N LEU A 589 8.33 0.01 -27.92
CA LEU A 589 7.29 -0.94 -28.30
C LEU A 589 6.58 -0.42 -29.55
N LEU A 590 6.87 -0.99 -30.70
CA LEU A 590 6.26 -0.64 -31.98
C LEU A 590 5.21 -1.66 -32.36
N ASP A 591 4.15 -1.18 -32.97
CA ASP A 591 3.14 -2.01 -33.61
C ASP A 591 3.62 -2.31 -35.08
N THR A 592 4.33 -3.43 -35.21
CA THR A 592 4.82 -3.88 -36.53
C THR A 592 3.84 -4.87 -37.11
N VAL A 593 3.39 -4.62 -38.34
CA VAL A 593 2.50 -5.52 -39.09
C VAL A 593 3.27 -6.75 -39.55
N ASP A 594 3.02 -7.89 -38.90
CA ASP A 594 3.67 -9.17 -39.19
C ASP A 594 2.60 -10.27 -39.10
N CYS A 595 2.24 -10.86 -40.23
CA CYS A 595 1.13 -11.81 -40.33
C CYS A 595 1.24 -13.00 -39.38
N ASP A 596 2.44 -13.50 -39.12
CA ASP A 596 2.63 -14.66 -38.25
C ASP A 596 2.48 -14.28 -36.76
N LYS A 597 3.04 -13.14 -36.35
CA LYS A 597 2.88 -12.61 -35.00
C LYS A 597 1.45 -12.19 -34.72
N ASP A 598 0.79 -11.53 -35.67
CA ASP A 598 -0.60 -11.10 -35.55
C ASP A 598 -1.55 -12.28 -35.40
N LYS A 599 -1.30 -13.38 -36.14
CA LYS A 599 -2.08 -14.62 -35.98
C LYS A 599 -1.92 -15.26 -34.60
N GLN A 600 -0.68 -15.32 -34.09
CA GLN A 600 -0.39 -15.84 -32.76
C GLN A 600 -1.02 -14.94 -31.65
N LEU A 601 -0.94 -13.63 -31.81
CA LEU A 601 -1.56 -12.65 -30.91
C LEU A 601 -3.07 -12.81 -30.90
N ALA A 602 -3.71 -12.93 -32.06
CA ALA A 602 -5.15 -13.14 -32.15
C ALA A 602 -5.60 -14.45 -31.51
N GLN A 603 -4.85 -15.54 -31.72
CA GLN A 603 -5.10 -16.82 -31.06
C GLN A 603 -4.98 -16.71 -29.55
N HIS A 604 -3.94 -16.05 -29.04
CA HIS A 604 -3.74 -15.85 -27.61
C HIS A 604 -4.88 -15.06 -26.98
N VAL A 605 -5.27 -13.91 -27.57
CA VAL A 605 -6.35 -13.05 -27.05
C VAL A 605 -7.67 -13.82 -27.02
N THR A 606 -8.03 -14.55 -28.09
CA THR A 606 -9.28 -15.35 -28.12
C THR A 606 -9.26 -16.47 -27.08
N THR A 607 -8.11 -17.13 -26.86
CA THR A 607 -7.96 -18.17 -25.84
C THR A 607 -8.16 -17.61 -24.42
N VAL A 608 -7.54 -16.47 -24.13
CA VAL A 608 -7.68 -15.79 -22.84
C VAL A 608 -9.14 -15.40 -22.57
N HIS A 609 -9.83 -14.80 -23.54
CA HIS A 609 -11.25 -14.44 -23.40
C HIS A 609 -12.14 -15.66 -23.18
N SER A 610 -11.98 -16.73 -23.93
CA SER A 610 -12.74 -17.96 -23.78
C SER A 610 -12.51 -18.63 -22.41
N ALA A 611 -11.31 -18.53 -21.85
CA ALA A 611 -10.99 -19.04 -20.51
C ALA A 611 -11.66 -18.22 -19.38
N TYR A 612 -11.79 -16.89 -19.58
CA TYR A 612 -12.53 -16.04 -18.62
C TYR A 612 -14.03 -16.33 -18.58
N GLU A 613 -14.67 -16.58 -19.72
CA GLU A 613 -16.08 -16.93 -19.79
C GLU A 613 -16.37 -18.27 -19.07
N LYS A 614 -15.52 -19.28 -19.27
CA LYS A 614 -15.64 -20.56 -18.58
C LYS A 614 -15.46 -20.46 -17.06
N LYS A 615 -14.67 -19.52 -16.55
CA LYS A 615 -14.52 -19.28 -15.10
C LYS A 615 -15.77 -18.69 -14.46
N GLN A 616 -16.61 -17.99 -15.19
CA GLN A 616 -17.86 -17.42 -14.65
C GLN A 616 -18.98 -18.46 -14.56
N GLU A 617 -18.91 -19.55 -15.34
CA GLU A 617 -19.94 -20.60 -15.38
C GLU A 617 -19.68 -21.76 -14.39
N THR A 618 -18.43 -21.96 -13.92
CA THR A 618 -18.07 -23.02 -12.98
C THR A 618 -17.72 -22.43 -11.63
N ASP A 619 -18.49 -22.82 -10.60
CA ASP A 619 -18.23 -22.48 -9.20
C ASP A 619 -16.80 -22.86 -8.79
N ALA A 620 -16.17 -21.99 -8.01
CA ALA A 620 -14.74 -21.90 -7.71
C ALA A 620 -14.09 -23.13 -7.02
N ALA A 621 -14.78 -24.25 -6.86
CA ALA A 621 -14.31 -25.37 -6.05
C ALA A 621 -13.61 -26.51 -6.82
N GLU A 622 -13.76 -26.62 -8.16
CA GLU A 622 -13.27 -27.79 -8.91
C GLU A 622 -12.13 -27.52 -9.91
N VAL A 623 -11.65 -26.29 -10.08
CA VAL A 623 -10.60 -25.96 -11.06
C VAL A 623 -9.21 -26.04 -10.45
N GLY A 624 -8.87 -27.24 -9.92
CA GLY A 624 -7.53 -27.47 -9.35
C GLY A 624 -6.42 -27.83 -10.36
N ASN A 625 -6.72 -28.27 -11.58
CA ASN A 625 -5.73 -28.97 -12.41
C ASN A 625 -5.77 -28.73 -13.92
N ALA A 626 -6.35 -27.69 -14.45
CA ALA A 626 -6.34 -27.47 -15.88
C ALA A 626 -5.52 -26.22 -16.25
N ASP A 627 -4.82 -26.24 -17.38
CA ASP A 627 -4.25 -25.09 -18.09
C ASP A 627 -5.40 -24.10 -18.41
N VAL A 628 -5.77 -23.30 -17.43
CA VAL A 628 -6.95 -22.41 -17.48
C VAL A 628 -6.82 -21.38 -18.60
N LEU A 629 -5.61 -21.11 -19.06
CA LEU A 629 -5.32 -20.11 -20.09
C LEU A 629 -4.81 -20.72 -21.40
N GLY A 630 -4.70 -22.03 -21.54
CA GLY A 630 -4.16 -22.68 -22.76
C GLY A 630 -2.71 -22.29 -23.08
N LEU A 631 -1.95 -21.79 -22.08
CA LEU A 631 -0.61 -21.22 -22.24
C LEU A 631 0.50 -22.30 -22.20
N GLY A 632 0.17 -23.57 -21.95
CA GLY A 632 1.14 -24.64 -21.77
C GLY A 632 1.98 -24.54 -20.48
N PHE A 633 1.70 -23.55 -19.60
CA PHE A 633 2.28 -23.45 -18.25
C PHE A 633 1.27 -22.81 -17.28
N LYS A 634 1.39 -23.16 -16.01
CA LYS A 634 0.57 -22.58 -14.93
C LYS A 634 1.21 -21.28 -14.44
N PRO A 635 0.59 -20.10 -14.62
CA PRO A 635 1.14 -18.86 -14.09
C PRO A 635 1.12 -18.86 -12.57
N PHE A 636 2.14 -18.26 -11.97
CA PHE A 636 2.22 -18.09 -10.52
C PHE A 636 1.22 -17.03 -10.02
N ASP A 637 0.63 -17.26 -8.86
CA ASP A 637 -0.27 -16.30 -8.22
C ASP A 637 0.50 -15.05 -7.73
N HIS A 638 -0.18 -13.90 -7.66
CA HIS A 638 0.38 -12.65 -7.16
C HIS A 638 0.97 -12.78 -5.73
N LYS A 639 0.36 -13.63 -4.88
CA LYS A 639 0.89 -13.92 -3.54
C LYS A 639 2.25 -14.61 -3.60
N PHE A 640 2.39 -15.61 -4.47
CA PHE A 640 3.65 -16.30 -4.72
C PHE A 640 4.72 -15.34 -5.27
N MET A 641 4.35 -14.51 -6.25
CA MET A 641 5.28 -13.53 -6.82
C MET A 641 5.77 -12.52 -5.78
N ARG A 642 4.92 -12.07 -4.86
CA ARG A 642 5.34 -11.20 -3.75
C ARG A 642 6.31 -11.91 -2.80
N ALA A 643 6.05 -13.17 -2.45
CA ALA A 643 6.93 -13.97 -1.60
C ALA A 643 8.30 -14.20 -2.28
N TYR A 644 8.29 -14.49 -3.59
CA TYR A 644 9.50 -14.65 -4.39
C TYR A 644 10.34 -13.36 -4.41
N VAL A 645 9.73 -12.22 -4.74
CA VAL A 645 10.41 -10.90 -4.76
C VAL A 645 10.95 -10.54 -3.38
N ARG A 646 10.21 -10.83 -2.30
CA ARG A 646 10.67 -10.63 -0.93
C ARG A 646 11.92 -11.45 -0.64
N LYS A 647 11.87 -12.77 -0.90
CA LYS A 647 13.00 -13.66 -0.68
C LYS A 647 14.20 -13.23 -1.52
N ALA A 648 13.99 -12.81 -2.78
CA ALA A 648 15.05 -12.29 -3.64
C ALA A 648 15.70 -11.01 -3.05
N ARG A 649 14.91 -10.10 -2.49
CA ARG A 649 15.42 -8.86 -1.88
C ARG A 649 16.23 -9.08 -0.59
N SER A 650 16.09 -10.21 0.09
CA SER A 650 16.87 -10.51 1.30
C SER A 650 18.35 -10.81 1.01
N PHE A 651 18.68 -11.14 -0.25
CA PHE A 651 20.06 -11.42 -0.64
C PHE A 651 20.82 -10.15 -1.00
N GLU A 652 22.10 -10.09 -0.63
CA GLU A 652 22.99 -8.97 -0.91
C GLU A 652 24.18 -9.39 -1.78
N PRO A 653 24.02 -9.53 -3.10
CA PRO A 653 25.08 -10.01 -3.96
C PRO A 653 26.25 -9.04 -4.04
N VAL A 654 27.46 -9.60 -3.90
CA VAL A 654 28.73 -8.90 -4.04
C VAL A 654 29.30 -9.20 -5.44
N LEU A 655 29.84 -8.16 -6.11
CA LEU A 655 30.54 -8.31 -7.38
C LEU A 655 31.87 -9.05 -7.16
N ASP A 656 32.14 -10.05 -7.98
CA ASP A 656 33.40 -10.78 -7.97
C ASP A 656 34.49 -9.96 -8.72
N GLU A 657 35.73 -9.97 -8.23
CA GLU A 657 36.84 -9.23 -8.84
C GLU A 657 37.15 -9.68 -10.27
N SER A 658 36.89 -10.94 -10.59
CA SER A 658 37.08 -11.51 -11.93
C SER A 658 36.21 -10.85 -12.99
N LEU A 659 35.03 -10.34 -12.63
CA LEU A 659 34.08 -9.73 -13.55
C LEU A 659 34.37 -8.24 -13.85
N ILE A 660 35.27 -7.61 -13.10
CA ILE A 660 35.55 -6.18 -13.27
C ILE A 660 36.14 -5.91 -14.66
N THR A 661 37.04 -6.77 -15.14
CA THR A 661 37.63 -6.67 -16.49
C THR A 661 36.58 -6.83 -17.57
N ASP A 662 35.72 -7.86 -17.46
CA ASP A 662 34.65 -8.11 -18.43
C ASP A 662 33.65 -6.94 -18.50
N ILE A 663 33.31 -6.33 -17.37
CA ILE A 663 32.41 -5.16 -17.29
C ILE A 663 33.07 -3.95 -17.94
N CYS A 664 34.38 -3.71 -17.71
CA CYS A 664 35.12 -2.61 -18.33
C CYS A 664 35.21 -2.79 -19.85
N ASP A 665 35.55 -3.97 -20.31
CA ASP A 665 35.67 -4.26 -21.73
C ASP A 665 34.32 -4.13 -22.47
N ALA A 666 33.23 -4.59 -21.84
CA ALA A 666 31.90 -4.42 -22.39
C ALA A 666 31.49 -2.95 -22.48
N TYR A 667 31.80 -2.14 -21.46
CA TYR A 667 31.53 -0.70 -21.49
C TYR A 667 32.32 0.03 -22.59
N VAL A 668 33.59 -0.32 -22.75
CA VAL A 668 34.46 0.22 -23.82
C VAL A 668 33.91 -0.16 -25.18
N SER A 669 33.54 -1.44 -25.38
CA SER A 669 32.96 -1.91 -26.66
C SER A 669 31.68 -1.16 -27.04
N ILE A 670 30.78 -0.93 -26.09
CA ILE A 670 29.55 -0.16 -26.31
C ILE A 670 29.86 1.29 -26.74
N ARG A 671 30.89 1.92 -26.13
CA ARG A 671 31.31 3.26 -26.54
C ARG A 671 32.03 3.35 -27.86
N ASP A 672 32.79 2.32 -28.21
CA ASP A 672 33.48 2.24 -29.50
C ASP A 672 32.45 1.99 -30.61
N ASP A 673 31.42 1.21 -30.39
CA ASP A 673 30.34 1.00 -31.35
C ASP A 673 29.61 2.33 -31.64
N GLU A 674 29.30 3.12 -30.61
CA GLU A 674 28.71 4.48 -30.76
C GLU A 674 29.63 5.44 -31.51
N LYS A 675 30.95 5.34 -31.33
CA LYS A 675 31.93 6.18 -32.03
C LYS A 675 32.05 5.78 -33.53
N ARG A 676 31.91 4.49 -33.85
CA ARG A 676 31.93 3.97 -35.22
C ARG A 676 30.68 4.35 -36.01
N GLU A 677 29.51 4.45 -35.35
CA GLU A 677 28.24 4.83 -35.97
C GLU A 677 28.18 6.32 -36.41
N GLY A 678 29.17 7.14 -36.03
CA GLY A 678 29.40 8.51 -36.49
C GLY A 678 28.52 9.57 -35.83
N LEU A 679 28.97 10.82 -35.86
CA LEU A 679 28.36 11.99 -35.23
C LEU A 679 26.93 12.31 -35.76
N GLU A 680 26.52 11.77 -36.90
CA GLU A 680 25.25 12.11 -37.55
C GLU A 680 24.06 11.27 -37.05
N SER A 681 24.32 10.12 -36.42
CA SER A 681 23.26 9.27 -35.88
C SER A 681 23.28 9.22 -34.34
N LYS A 682 23.17 10.35 -33.65
CA LYS A 682 23.06 10.41 -32.19
C LYS A 682 21.75 9.78 -31.72
N LYS A 683 21.66 8.46 -31.74
CA LYS A 683 20.45 7.72 -31.35
C LYS A 683 20.40 7.40 -29.88
N SER A 684 21.55 7.15 -29.25
CA SER A 684 21.64 6.89 -27.80
C SER A 684 22.88 7.57 -27.21
N TYR A 685 22.77 8.02 -25.95
CA TYR A 685 23.90 8.60 -25.22
C TYR A 685 24.39 7.60 -24.19
N THR A 686 25.53 6.94 -24.44
CA THR A 686 26.18 6.11 -23.41
C THR A 686 26.98 7.01 -22.45
N THR A 687 26.54 7.02 -21.21
CA THR A 687 27.14 7.78 -20.12
C THR A 687 27.75 6.84 -19.09
N PRO A 688 28.54 7.31 -18.10
CA PRO A 688 28.96 6.45 -16.99
C PRO A 688 27.80 5.82 -16.19
N ARG A 689 26.57 6.36 -16.33
CA ARG A 689 25.37 5.78 -15.73
C ARG A 689 24.99 4.42 -16.34
N THR A 690 25.30 4.19 -17.61
CA THR A 690 25.08 2.87 -18.23
C THR A 690 25.95 1.79 -17.62
N LEU A 691 27.16 2.11 -17.18
CA LEU A 691 28.00 1.20 -16.41
C LEU A 691 27.34 0.82 -15.08
N LEU A 692 26.80 1.81 -14.37
CA LEU A 692 26.06 1.58 -13.13
C LEU A 692 24.77 0.76 -13.39
N ALA A 693 24.09 0.97 -14.52
CA ALA A 693 22.92 0.20 -14.92
C ALA A 693 23.25 -1.29 -15.13
N ILE A 694 24.37 -1.59 -15.82
CA ILE A 694 24.84 -2.97 -16.02
C ILE A 694 25.09 -3.64 -14.66
N MET A 695 25.79 -2.96 -13.74
CA MET A 695 26.06 -3.50 -12.41
C MET A 695 24.77 -3.75 -11.62
N ARG A 696 23.79 -2.83 -11.67
CA ARG A 696 22.49 -2.99 -10.99
C ARG A 696 21.70 -4.17 -11.54
N LEU A 697 21.64 -4.30 -12.88
CA LEU A 697 20.95 -5.41 -13.53
C LEU A 697 21.59 -6.76 -13.20
N SER A 698 22.93 -6.85 -13.20
CA SER A 698 23.66 -8.09 -12.84
C SER A 698 23.38 -8.48 -11.39
N GLN A 699 23.40 -7.52 -10.45
CA GLN A 699 23.06 -7.75 -9.04
C GLN A 699 21.59 -8.15 -8.87
N ALA A 700 20.66 -7.52 -9.61
CA ALA A 700 19.25 -7.88 -9.56
C ALA A 700 19.00 -9.31 -10.07
N HIS A 701 19.73 -9.73 -11.13
CA HIS A 701 19.64 -11.09 -11.63
C HIS A 701 20.24 -12.13 -10.67
N ALA A 702 21.35 -11.80 -10.00
CA ALA A 702 21.89 -12.65 -8.94
C ALA A 702 20.91 -12.82 -7.76
N ARG A 703 20.20 -11.76 -7.39
CA ARG A 703 19.09 -11.83 -6.41
C ARG A 703 17.96 -12.74 -6.88
N ALA A 704 17.59 -12.66 -8.16
CA ALA A 704 16.54 -13.52 -8.72
C ALA A 704 16.89 -15.01 -8.61
N ARG A 705 18.18 -15.36 -8.62
CA ARG A 705 18.69 -16.73 -8.43
C ARG A 705 18.95 -17.07 -6.96
N PHE A 706 18.70 -16.16 -6.01
CA PHE A 706 19.01 -16.32 -4.59
C PHE A 706 20.52 -16.54 -4.31
N SER A 707 21.40 -15.91 -5.09
CA SER A 707 22.84 -15.97 -4.94
C SER A 707 23.40 -14.74 -4.22
N ASN A 708 24.36 -14.91 -3.33
CA ASN A 708 25.09 -13.82 -2.68
C ASN A 708 26.31 -13.36 -3.49
N ARG A 709 26.60 -13.97 -4.63
CA ARG A 709 27.67 -13.58 -5.54
C ARG A 709 27.13 -13.39 -6.94
N VAL A 710 27.65 -12.38 -7.63
CA VAL A 710 27.35 -12.13 -9.04
C VAL A 710 28.26 -13.03 -9.87
N GLU A 711 27.68 -13.85 -10.72
CA GLU A 711 28.39 -14.76 -11.64
C GLU A 711 28.36 -14.23 -13.08
N ARG A 712 29.14 -14.84 -13.96
CA ARG A 712 29.20 -14.47 -15.37
C ARG A 712 27.83 -14.57 -16.07
N GLN A 713 27.01 -15.55 -15.70
CA GLN A 713 25.64 -15.70 -16.23
C GLN A 713 24.76 -14.47 -15.95
N ASP A 714 24.94 -13.86 -14.78
CA ASP A 714 24.17 -12.67 -14.37
C ASP A 714 24.58 -11.45 -15.20
N PHE A 715 25.88 -11.36 -15.49
CA PHE A 715 26.43 -10.32 -16.36
C PHE A 715 25.97 -10.49 -17.81
N ASP A 716 26.01 -11.73 -18.34
CA ASP A 716 25.61 -12.03 -19.71
C ASP A 716 24.12 -11.70 -19.93
N GLU A 717 23.23 -12.03 -18.96
CA GLU A 717 21.81 -11.68 -19.05
C GLU A 717 21.58 -10.15 -18.94
N ALA A 718 22.31 -9.45 -18.07
CA ALA A 718 22.26 -8.00 -17.98
C ALA A 718 22.67 -7.34 -19.29
N MET A 719 23.74 -7.82 -19.91
CA MET A 719 24.20 -7.36 -21.21
C MET A 719 23.21 -7.66 -22.33
N ARG A 720 22.59 -8.84 -22.29
CA ARG A 720 21.55 -9.23 -23.25
C ARG A 720 20.34 -8.29 -23.18
N LEU A 721 19.84 -8.00 -21.96
CA LEU A 721 18.72 -7.07 -21.76
C LEU A 721 19.07 -5.63 -22.16
N MET A 722 20.31 -5.19 -21.89
CA MET A 722 20.78 -3.86 -22.31
C MET A 722 20.87 -3.77 -23.83
N LYS A 723 21.36 -4.81 -24.51
CA LYS A 723 21.38 -4.89 -25.97
C LYS A 723 19.96 -4.92 -26.54
N ALA A 724 19.06 -5.76 -26.00
CA ALA A 724 17.66 -5.81 -26.40
C ALA A 724 16.97 -4.45 -26.26
N SER A 725 17.27 -3.69 -25.20
CA SER A 725 16.78 -2.32 -25.01
C SER A 725 17.31 -1.38 -26.11
N LYS A 726 18.60 -1.44 -26.48
CA LYS A 726 19.18 -0.64 -27.57
C LYS A 726 18.66 -1.07 -28.95
N GLU A 727 18.63 -2.36 -29.23
CA GLU A 727 18.11 -2.92 -30.47
C GLU A 727 16.65 -2.54 -30.72
N SER A 728 15.81 -2.47 -29.67
CA SER A 728 14.42 -2.01 -29.79
C SER A 728 14.34 -0.59 -30.35
N ILE A 729 15.31 0.27 -30.02
CA ILE A 729 15.40 1.66 -30.50
C ILE A 729 16.00 1.70 -31.89
N GLU A 730 16.96 0.82 -32.20
CA GLU A 730 17.65 0.75 -33.51
C GLU A 730 16.82 0.13 -34.64
N LEU A 731 16.04 -0.92 -34.33
CA LEU A 731 15.10 -1.55 -35.28
C LEU A 731 14.02 -0.58 -35.78
N SER A 732 13.79 0.51 -35.06
CA SER A 732 12.87 1.58 -35.46
C SER A 732 13.47 2.59 -36.43
N ALA A 733 14.81 2.60 -36.58
CA ALA A 733 15.40 3.38 -37.63
C ALA A 733 15.07 2.70 -38.98
N PRO A 734 14.65 3.45 -40.01
CA PRO A 734 14.51 2.88 -41.31
C PRO A 734 15.85 2.16 -41.60
N ALA A 735 15.76 0.84 -41.76
CA ALA A 735 16.87 0.13 -42.36
C ALA A 735 17.31 1.06 -43.51
N ARG A 736 18.55 1.60 -43.48
CA ARG A 736 19.06 2.43 -44.54
C ARG A 736 18.52 1.80 -45.81
N ARG A 737 17.59 2.49 -46.50
CA ARG A 737 16.87 1.98 -47.67
C ARG A 737 17.92 1.23 -48.39
N GLY A 738 17.75 -0.15 -48.46
CA GLY A 738 18.87 -0.95 -48.87
C GLY A 738 19.43 -0.23 -50.11
N GLN A 739 20.63 0.32 -49.95
CA GLN A 739 21.17 1.21 -50.98
C GLN A 739 20.88 0.43 -52.26
N ASN A 740 20.03 0.99 -53.11
CA ASN A 740 19.66 0.28 -54.33
C ASN A 740 20.97 -0.31 -54.83
N PRO A 741 21.11 -1.60 -55.09
CA PRO A 741 22.40 -2.15 -55.47
C PRO A 741 23.12 -1.25 -56.51
N LEU A 742 22.35 -0.50 -57.25
CA LEU A 742 22.77 0.58 -58.14
C LEU A 742 23.49 1.72 -57.37
N ASP A 743 22.93 2.23 -56.27
CA ASP A 743 23.54 3.34 -55.50
C ASP A 743 24.86 2.92 -54.84
N VAL A 744 24.95 1.65 -54.38
CA VAL A 744 26.20 1.10 -53.82
C VAL A 744 27.29 0.99 -54.87
N VAL A 745 26.92 0.59 -56.09
CA VAL A 745 27.87 0.53 -57.21
C VAL A 745 28.31 1.95 -57.59
N TYR A 746 27.42 2.95 -57.55
CA TYR A 746 27.75 4.35 -57.80
C TYR A 746 28.74 4.91 -56.77
N GLU A 747 28.54 4.65 -55.46
CA GLU A 747 29.47 5.04 -54.42
C GLU A 747 30.86 4.42 -54.61
N ILE A 748 30.91 3.12 -54.96
CA ILE A 748 32.19 2.44 -55.21
C ILE A 748 32.90 3.08 -56.40
N LEU A 749 32.18 3.37 -57.49
CA LEU A 749 32.71 4.03 -58.64
C LEU A 749 33.19 5.46 -58.34
N ALA A 750 32.41 6.24 -57.57
CA ALA A 750 32.78 7.59 -57.15
C ALA A 750 34.02 7.60 -56.25
N ASP A 751 34.11 6.64 -55.29
CA ASP A 751 35.29 6.52 -54.41
C ASP A 751 36.55 6.10 -55.20
N LEU A 752 36.43 5.20 -56.15
CA LEU A 752 37.54 4.80 -57.03
C LEU A 752 37.95 5.95 -57.93
N SER A 753 36.98 6.68 -58.50
CA SER A 753 37.26 7.89 -59.29
C SER A 753 38.04 8.90 -58.51
N ARG A 754 37.68 9.19 -57.25
CA ARG A 754 38.40 10.14 -56.37
C ARG A 754 39.81 9.65 -56.01
N ARG A 755 40.03 8.36 -55.84
CA ARG A 755 41.33 7.77 -55.53
C ARG A 755 42.26 7.71 -56.77
N GLU A 756 41.73 7.32 -57.89
CA GLU A 756 42.52 7.20 -59.14
C GLU A 756 42.77 8.58 -59.85
N ALA A 757 41.84 9.57 -59.66
CA ALA A 757 42.09 10.94 -60.09
C ALA A 757 43.32 11.58 -59.40
N ALA A 758 43.74 11.06 -58.26
CA ALA A 758 44.97 11.47 -57.60
C ALA A 758 46.23 10.79 -58.15
N GLN A 759 46.10 9.73 -58.97
CA GLN A 759 47.21 8.92 -59.42
C GLN A 759 47.39 8.90 -60.98
N LYS A 760 46.27 9.04 -61.73
CA LYS A 760 46.27 9.00 -63.20
C LYS A 760 45.51 10.17 -63.80
N ALA A 761 46.10 10.84 -64.77
CA ALA A 761 45.51 12.00 -65.45
C ALA A 761 44.34 11.68 -66.39
N ASP A 762 44.12 10.41 -66.71
CA ASP A 762 43.16 10.00 -67.76
C ASP A 762 41.75 9.72 -67.24
N GLY A 763 41.51 9.60 -65.94
CA GLY A 763 40.19 9.39 -65.33
C GLY A 763 39.45 8.10 -65.62
N TRP A 764 40.13 7.11 -66.24
CA TRP A 764 39.60 5.77 -66.59
C TRP A 764 39.79 4.77 -65.41
N ILE A 765 38.72 4.11 -65.02
CA ILE A 765 38.65 3.17 -63.88
C ILE A 765 38.57 1.73 -64.53
N ASP A 766 39.34 0.81 -63.97
CA ASP A 766 39.30 -0.60 -64.41
C ASP A 766 38.06 -1.33 -63.85
N LEU A 767 37.25 -1.89 -64.75
CA LEU A 767 36.03 -2.61 -64.40
C LEU A 767 36.29 -3.83 -63.48
N ALA A 768 37.44 -4.48 -63.67
CA ALA A 768 37.83 -5.63 -62.87
C ALA A 768 38.03 -5.25 -61.40
N HIS A 769 38.56 -4.04 -61.15
CA HIS A 769 38.73 -3.49 -59.81
C HIS A 769 37.39 -3.14 -59.19
N VAL A 770 36.45 -2.55 -59.94
CA VAL A 770 35.08 -2.28 -59.52
C VAL A 770 34.37 -3.55 -59.13
N VAL A 771 34.44 -4.61 -59.95
CA VAL A 771 33.80 -5.90 -59.66
C VAL A 771 34.41 -6.60 -58.41
N SER A 772 35.72 -6.47 -58.20
CA SER A 772 36.37 -7.03 -57.02
C SER A 772 35.89 -6.33 -55.72
N MET A 773 35.78 -5.00 -55.73
CA MET A 773 35.27 -4.20 -54.61
C MET A 773 33.77 -4.42 -54.39
N ALA A 774 32.97 -4.57 -55.45
CA ALA A 774 31.55 -4.92 -55.35
C ALA A 774 31.34 -6.34 -54.79
N GLY A 775 32.25 -7.29 -55.10
CA GLY A 775 32.25 -8.65 -54.51
C GLY A 775 32.44 -8.69 -52.99
N HIS A 776 33.19 -7.74 -52.41
CA HIS A 776 33.32 -7.60 -50.98
C HIS A 776 32.03 -7.11 -50.31
N LYS A 777 31.10 -6.46 -51.05
CA LYS A 777 29.78 -6.04 -50.63
C LYS A 777 28.66 -6.99 -51.07
N ALA A 778 28.96 -8.24 -51.38
CA ALA A 778 28.04 -9.30 -51.83
C ALA A 778 27.21 -8.97 -53.10
N LEU A 779 27.71 -8.12 -53.97
CA LEU A 779 27.07 -7.76 -55.26
C LEU A 779 27.57 -8.68 -56.36
N THR A 780 26.65 -9.19 -57.21
CA THR A 780 27.00 -10.02 -58.35
C THR A 780 27.49 -9.18 -59.52
N ARG A 781 28.39 -9.76 -60.36
CA ARG A 781 28.95 -9.10 -61.55
C ARG A 781 27.86 -8.62 -62.50
N GLU A 782 26.78 -9.38 -62.63
CA GLU A 782 25.62 -9.06 -63.44
C GLU A 782 24.93 -7.76 -63.04
N LEU A 783 24.71 -7.58 -61.74
CA LEU A 783 24.12 -6.35 -61.21
C LEU A 783 25.01 -5.10 -61.39
N VAL A 784 26.32 -5.29 -61.30
CA VAL A 784 27.27 -4.19 -61.56
C VAL A 784 27.23 -3.76 -63.03
N LEU A 785 27.16 -4.68 -63.99
CA LEU A 785 27.03 -4.38 -65.40
C LEU A 785 25.65 -3.71 -65.69
N GLU A 786 24.59 -4.21 -65.13
CA GLU A 786 23.26 -3.64 -65.32
C GLU A 786 23.16 -2.19 -64.74
N ALA A 787 23.83 -1.91 -63.62
CA ALA A 787 23.97 -0.59 -63.07
C ALA A 787 24.75 0.36 -64.03
N ILE A 788 25.86 -0.10 -64.56
CA ILE A 788 26.70 0.70 -65.47
C ILE A 788 25.95 0.97 -66.80
N ASP A 789 25.24 0.01 -67.30
CA ASP A 789 24.43 0.17 -68.57
C ASP A 789 23.28 1.18 -68.32
N SER A 790 22.64 1.16 -67.11
CA SER A 790 21.62 2.13 -66.81
C SER A 790 22.14 3.58 -66.69
N TRP A 791 23.35 3.81 -66.13
CA TRP A 791 23.98 5.13 -66.08
C TRP A 791 24.62 5.57 -67.39
N GLN A 792 25.03 4.62 -68.25
CA GLN A 792 25.44 4.93 -69.60
C GLN A 792 24.24 5.46 -70.40
N SER A 793 23.06 4.90 -70.27
CA SER A 793 21.80 5.39 -70.88
C SER A 793 21.44 6.81 -70.46
N LEU A 794 21.82 7.15 -69.20
CA LEU A 794 21.62 8.48 -68.62
C LEU A 794 22.77 9.46 -68.92
N SER A 795 23.79 9.03 -69.70
CA SER A 795 24.94 9.85 -70.03
C SER A 795 25.77 10.36 -68.84
N ILE A 796 25.76 9.63 -67.72
CA ILE A 796 26.54 9.94 -66.51
C ILE A 796 27.95 9.30 -66.62
N ILE A 797 28.00 8.11 -67.14
CA ILE A 797 29.23 7.28 -67.27
C ILE A 797 29.44 6.85 -68.72
N LEU A 798 30.68 6.80 -69.10
CA LEU A 798 31.12 6.33 -70.46
C LEU A 798 31.92 5.04 -70.30
N MET A 799 31.57 4.01 -71.05
CA MET A 799 32.29 2.72 -71.12
C MET A 799 33.12 2.63 -72.37
N ASN A 800 34.30 2.08 -72.23
CA ASN A 800 35.19 1.82 -73.42
C ASN A 800 34.58 0.76 -74.34
N PRO A 801 34.74 0.83 -75.65
CA PRO A 801 34.24 -0.19 -76.60
C PRO A 801 34.60 -1.64 -76.28
N GLU A 802 35.72 -1.84 -75.58
CA GLU A 802 36.19 -3.16 -75.11
C GLU A 802 35.53 -3.65 -73.79
N LYS A 803 34.66 -2.86 -73.20
CA LYS A 803 33.98 -3.08 -71.89
C LYS A 803 34.95 -3.40 -70.74
N THR A 804 36.13 -2.81 -70.74
CA THR A 804 37.15 -3.07 -69.72
C THR A 804 37.34 -1.86 -68.79
N MET A 805 37.00 -0.64 -69.19
CA MET A 805 37.20 0.58 -68.45
C MET A 805 35.97 1.46 -68.47
N VAL A 806 35.76 2.23 -67.37
CA VAL A 806 34.58 3.12 -67.10
C VAL A 806 35.12 4.52 -66.70
N GLN A 807 34.52 5.57 -67.28
CA GLN A 807 34.87 6.96 -66.94
C GLN A 807 33.60 7.77 -66.62
N PHE A 808 33.66 8.65 -65.66
CA PHE A 808 32.60 9.63 -65.36
C PHE A 808 32.65 10.79 -66.36
N LEU A 809 31.52 11.08 -67.03
CA LEU A 809 31.39 12.29 -67.89
C LEU A 809 31.20 13.57 -67.11
N VAL A 810 30.54 13.46 -65.88
CA VAL A 810 30.39 14.55 -64.91
C VAL A 810 31.11 14.12 -63.67
N PRO A 811 32.11 14.82 -63.15
CA PRO A 811 32.79 14.45 -61.95
C PRO A 811 31.78 14.33 -60.78
N PRO A 812 31.84 13.27 -60.00
CA PRO A 812 30.92 13.12 -58.87
C PRO A 812 31.13 14.31 -57.89
N GLY A 813 30.03 14.97 -57.47
CA GLY A 813 30.06 16.08 -56.54
C GLY A 813 30.79 15.76 -55.22
N PRO A 814 31.20 16.79 -54.41
CA PRO A 814 32.01 16.61 -53.24
C PRO A 814 31.39 15.68 -52.19
#